data_555aa14751062ee7de83e0d99e729262
#
_entry.id   555aa14751062ee7de83e0d99e729262
#
_cell.length_a   1.000
_cell.length_b   1.000
_cell.length_c   1.000
_cell.angle_alpha   90.00
_cell.angle_beta   90.00
_cell.angle_gamma   90.00
#
_symmetry.space_group_name_H-M   'P 1'
#
loop_
_entity.id
_entity.type
_entity.pdbx_description
1 polymer ?
#
loop_
_entity_poly.entity_id
_entity_poly.type
_entity_poly.pdbx_seq_one_letter_code
_entity_poly.pdbx_strand_id
1 'polypeptide(L)'
;MSEDNNNLKTTPQIKKSRLRGWRLWGLIFLSIYTLFGFFGIPYIIKSQMIAQTPEFTKRQLDVKAVHFNPFTLSLTIEGISLADLDSVELVGLDRLHVNFDSFSLFRWAWTFSEISFINPRINLRIDESGVPSFNDLISADDGIEPVETEKTAEEGAMPRLVIKFFQVSGGKFAFEDKSIATPYNQTIDPLNFSLVDFSTLPEREGPYRIHIELPDGGKIRWQGEVAVNPVSSEGNLELSDLPLSAGWRYAQDKLKFSIDSGFLSGGLNYKFRMANAGPELTSSQIWLGLNKVEIRDKSHEKKSIGLPKVSLTGGRFDLGQQLVHFDQFAIEGGNIDTYMDENGTLHLAELFAPIETQGAEETPPEVQEDETETENSKPWKIELDRAAINAFDFRYVDRNTDPDAEIRVEDITIAVTDITNQENDQFGLDANLKINDEGFFKVSGKVGAMPPMADLMLDIKTPPFSNFQAYLNQTTNIGLVSGLATLKGKLNYAESEKEPDVTLAARLDIPEFAMENRVAGEKVASWKNLTLDGINLKLMPNQLDIDAVTLNQLKSNIAIAKNGEMNVATLVKADDAPPPEEAKESSEPFPISVGDVILKNNLVSFTDSTVSPRFSSQLSKLRGSIKGLSSENIARADVDISGKVDDYASLLVTGKINPLSEDLYTDIKLDFSDYNMVSLTPYTGKFIGNAVDKGKLSVDLKYLVSENDLKGKNKVLLDQFTLGKKIKSKDAVNLPVGLAIALVKDTKGKIDIDVPVKGNLDDPKFKLSGVIFTALGNVITNIATSPFKALSKLAGGGENMDHVQFLAGGPTLLPEHDKRLVTLGKALQQRPQLLLEVRGQYHVESDKPVLQEHKLLMRLEKSKQAPAKGKALNTLDVDILEENYAEQAGSEAISVLKAENSFVKEGAGKDVPKELDPAKYKSALLQSLIATQIISEDELRDLAKLRANTVRDQLVNAGGLKANRVFVLEPSIDKGDVKVGVSTQFTLTAK
;
A
#
# COMPACT_ATOMS: atom_id res chain seq x y z
N MET A 1 108.26 113.28 -25.32
CA MET A 1 109.27 112.92 -26.18
C MET A 1 108.95 111.65 -26.88
N SER A 2 108.57 111.90 -27.93
CA SER A 2 108.88 111.68 -29.22
C SER A 2 108.70 110.24 -29.63
N GLU A 3 107.80 110.13 -30.42
CA GLU A 3 108.07 109.93 -31.90
C GLU A 3 108.20 108.37 -32.11
N ASP A 4 107.77 107.74 -33.01
CA ASP A 4 107.18 108.10 -34.33
C ASP A 4 106.82 106.78 -35.07
N ASN A 5 105.74 106.86 -35.82
CA ASN A 5 105.48 106.23 -37.13
C ASN A 5 105.95 104.82 -37.41
N ASN A 6 105.12 103.91 -37.91
CA ASN A 6 104.90 103.79 -39.31
C ASN A 6 104.08 102.50 -39.67
N ASN A 7 103.13 102.78 -40.41
CA ASN A 7 102.42 101.93 -41.34
C ASN A 7 103.02 100.66 -41.84
N LEU A 8 102.27 99.56 -41.86
CA LEU A 8 102.06 98.81 -43.13
C LEU A 8 100.87 97.87 -43.04
N LYS A 9 100.10 97.90 -44.04
CA LYS A 9 98.93 97.10 -44.31
C LYS A 9 99.27 95.62 -44.39
N THR A 10 98.58 94.75 -43.76
CA THR A 10 98.38 93.37 -44.10
C THR A 10 96.89 92.97 -43.95
N THR A 11 96.44 92.40 -45.08
CA THR A 11 95.10 91.83 -45.37
C THR A 11 94.57 90.85 -44.34
N PRO A 12 93.32 90.78 -43.95
CA PRO A 12 92.78 89.73 -43.02
C PRO A 12 92.59 88.41 -43.79
N GLN A 13 93.28 87.38 -43.41
CA GLN A 13 92.97 85.93 -43.82
C GLN A 13 91.69 85.54 -43.10
N ILE A 14 90.65 85.24 -43.91
CA ILE A 14 89.41 84.61 -43.47
C ILE A 14 89.73 83.12 -43.05
N LYS A 15 89.72 82.78 -41.74
CA LYS A 15 89.68 81.46 -41.24
C LYS A 15 88.36 80.83 -41.66
N LYS A 16 88.27 79.97 -42.64
CA LYS A 16 87.23 79.09 -42.98
C LYS A 16 86.90 78.25 -41.75
N SER A 17 85.72 78.48 -41.08
CA SER A 17 85.24 77.76 -39.93
C SER A 17 84.96 76.37 -40.33
N ARG A 18 85.67 75.34 -39.78
CA ARG A 18 85.36 73.88 -39.90
C ARG A 18 84.01 73.42 -39.37
N LEU A 19 83.25 74.25 -38.63
CA LEU A 19 81.90 74.10 -38.15
C LEU A 19 80.80 74.06 -39.22
N ARG A 20 81.02 74.53 -40.40
CA ARG A 20 80.03 74.55 -41.46
C ARG A 20 79.92 73.24 -42.19
N GLY A 21 81.03 72.43 -42.27
CA GLY A 21 81.03 71.18 -42.85
C GLY A 21 80.37 70.13 -42.05
N TRP A 22 80.55 70.06 -40.69
CA TRP A 22 79.88 69.19 -39.76
C TRP A 22 78.38 69.37 -39.73
N ARG A 23 77.90 70.59 -39.76
CA ARG A 23 76.46 70.89 -39.84
C ARG A 23 75.83 70.37 -41.15
N LEU A 24 76.61 70.49 -42.27
CA LEU A 24 76.12 69.98 -43.56
C LEU A 24 76.06 68.48 -43.60
N TRP A 25 77.09 67.85 -43.06
CA TRP A 25 77.10 66.34 -42.91
C TRP A 25 76.00 65.89 -41.92
N GLY A 26 75.77 66.64 -40.85
CA GLY A 26 74.67 66.45 -39.92
C GLY A 26 73.35 66.60 -40.60
N LEU A 27 73.13 67.64 -41.43
CA LEU A 27 71.85 67.76 -42.16
C LEU A 27 71.71 66.71 -43.27
N ILE A 28 72.76 66.27 -43.96
CA ILE A 28 72.71 65.19 -44.93
C ILE A 28 72.38 63.84 -44.18
N PHE A 29 73.03 63.58 -43.10
CA PHE A 29 72.71 62.43 -42.26
C PHE A 29 71.27 62.43 -41.76
N LEU A 30 70.82 63.56 -41.24
CA LEU A 30 69.44 63.79 -40.78
C LEU A 30 68.45 63.59 -41.94
N SER A 31 68.82 64.10 -43.15
CA SER A 31 67.94 63.98 -44.30
C SER A 31 67.89 62.54 -44.78
N ILE A 32 69.03 61.85 -44.83
CA ILE A 32 69.14 60.43 -45.21
C ILE A 32 68.35 59.55 -44.12
N TYR A 33 68.59 59.87 -42.84
CA TYR A 33 67.87 59.21 -41.71
C TYR A 33 66.35 59.41 -41.84
N THR A 34 65.92 60.64 -42.12
CA THR A 34 64.54 60.98 -42.31
C THR A 34 63.91 60.27 -43.48
N LEU A 35 64.56 60.42 -44.69
CA LEU A 35 64.10 59.76 -45.91
C LEU A 35 64.07 58.22 -45.78
N PHE A 36 65.16 57.64 -45.27
CA PHE A 36 65.25 56.24 -45.06
C PHE A 36 64.20 55.76 -44.04
N GLY A 37 64.02 56.49 -42.93
CA GLY A 37 63.00 56.22 -41.88
C GLY A 37 61.64 56.32 -42.46
N PHE A 38 61.23 57.37 -43.11
CA PHE A 38 59.85 57.55 -43.60
C PHE A 38 59.49 56.71 -44.83
N PHE A 39 60.43 56.36 -45.66
CA PHE A 39 60.20 55.65 -46.96
C PHE A 39 60.90 54.31 -47.02
N GLY A 40 62.16 54.22 -46.59
CA GLY A 40 62.97 53.01 -46.73
C GLY A 40 62.48 51.91 -45.77
N ILE A 41 62.35 52.22 -44.50
CA ILE A 41 61.86 51.28 -43.45
C ILE A 41 60.44 50.73 -43.77
N PRO A 42 59.47 51.59 -44.07
CA PRO A 42 58.14 51.12 -44.48
C PRO A 42 58.13 50.20 -45.65
N TYR A 43 58.93 50.51 -46.68
CA TYR A 43 59.02 49.69 -47.84
C TYR A 43 59.63 48.30 -47.53
N ILE A 44 60.73 48.26 -46.76
CA ILE A 44 61.32 47.00 -46.29
C ILE A 44 60.36 46.15 -45.46
N ILE A 45 59.71 46.76 -44.43
CA ILE A 45 58.76 46.10 -43.60
C ILE A 45 57.66 45.52 -44.47
N LYS A 46 57.00 46.31 -45.30
CA LYS A 46 55.90 45.89 -46.15
C LYS A 46 56.31 44.77 -47.07
N SER A 47 57.47 44.90 -47.80
CA SER A 47 57.94 43.91 -48.74
C SER A 47 58.31 42.60 -48.05
N GLN A 48 59.00 42.69 -46.94
CA GLN A 48 59.38 41.48 -46.17
C GLN A 48 58.09 40.77 -45.54
N MET A 49 57.14 41.49 -44.99
CA MET A 49 55.91 40.91 -44.55
C MET A 49 55.18 40.18 -45.64
N ILE A 50 55.02 40.78 -46.82
CA ILE A 50 54.32 40.17 -47.96
C ILE A 50 55.08 38.96 -48.50
N ALA A 51 56.44 39.07 -48.59
CA ALA A 51 57.28 37.99 -49.16
C ALA A 51 57.43 36.80 -48.23
N GLN A 52 57.62 37.01 -46.92
CA GLN A 52 57.89 35.92 -45.98
C GLN A 52 56.61 35.25 -45.41
N THR A 53 55.52 35.97 -45.25
CA THR A 53 54.32 35.36 -44.71
C THR A 53 53.83 34.12 -45.45
N PRO A 54 53.82 34.09 -46.80
CA PRO A 54 53.43 32.86 -47.54
C PRO A 54 54.36 31.68 -47.31
N GLU A 55 55.67 31.92 -47.06
CA GLU A 55 56.69 30.89 -46.84
C GLU A 55 56.38 30.15 -45.51
N PHE A 56 55.93 30.89 -44.44
CA PHE A 56 55.66 30.35 -43.15
C PHE A 56 54.20 29.85 -42.99
N THR A 57 53.23 30.54 -43.64
CA THR A 57 51.79 30.27 -43.38
C THR A 57 51.10 29.64 -44.59
N LYS A 58 51.74 29.52 -45.74
CA LYS A 58 51.13 29.11 -47.04
C LYS A 58 49.95 30.02 -47.45
N ARG A 59 49.76 31.15 -46.77
CA ARG A 59 48.66 32.09 -46.97
C ARG A 59 49.13 33.44 -47.50
N GLN A 60 48.25 34.11 -48.25
CA GLN A 60 48.55 35.42 -48.81
C GLN A 60 48.25 36.51 -47.76
N LEU A 61 49.25 37.38 -47.53
CA LEU A 61 49.10 38.54 -46.68
C LEU A 61 48.96 39.77 -47.59
N ASP A 62 47.95 40.56 -47.38
CA ASP A 62 47.82 41.91 -47.91
C ASP A 62 48.05 42.96 -46.83
N VAL A 63 48.76 44.01 -47.14
CA VAL A 63 49.08 45.15 -46.29
C VAL A 63 48.86 46.40 -47.10
N LYS A 64 47.92 47.21 -46.70
CA LYS A 64 47.54 48.45 -47.40
C LYS A 64 48.66 49.52 -47.38
N ALA A 65 49.10 49.90 -46.19
CA ALA A 65 50.12 50.86 -45.95
C ALA A 65 50.95 50.54 -44.69
N VAL A 66 52.26 50.93 -44.80
CA VAL A 66 53.12 50.92 -43.59
C VAL A 66 53.70 52.34 -43.45
N HIS A 67 53.63 52.91 -42.29
CA HIS A 67 54.19 54.18 -41.95
C HIS A 67 55.12 54.03 -40.78
N PHE A 68 56.29 54.56 -40.88
CA PHE A 68 57.25 54.60 -39.77
C PHE A 68 57.71 56.03 -39.55
N ASN A 69 57.66 56.44 -38.30
CA ASN A 69 58.18 57.79 -37.91
C ASN A 69 59.49 57.60 -37.16
N PRO A 70 60.61 57.89 -37.77
CA PRO A 70 61.98 57.70 -37.22
C PRO A 70 62.22 58.60 -35.98
N PHE A 71 61.49 59.69 -35.79
CA PHE A 71 61.70 60.58 -34.65
C PHE A 71 60.95 60.18 -33.44
N THR A 72 59.78 59.59 -33.55
CA THR A 72 58.96 59.09 -32.46
C THR A 72 59.13 57.56 -32.25
N LEU A 73 59.85 56.90 -33.18
CA LEU A 73 60.01 55.46 -33.27
C LEU A 73 58.68 54.77 -33.30
N SER A 74 57.69 55.35 -33.97
CA SER A 74 56.36 54.78 -34.07
C SER A 74 56.15 54.13 -35.45
N LEU A 75 55.59 52.91 -35.41
CA LEU A 75 55.22 52.10 -36.58
C LEU A 75 53.71 52.05 -36.65
N THR A 76 53.15 52.40 -37.80
CA THR A 76 51.73 52.21 -38.05
C THR A 76 51.55 51.34 -39.27
N ILE A 77 50.82 50.23 -39.16
CA ILE A 77 50.49 49.36 -40.30
C ILE A 77 49.00 49.43 -40.50
N GLU A 78 48.57 49.78 -41.72
CA GLU A 78 47.15 49.89 -42.02
C GLU A 78 46.70 48.81 -43.02
N GLY A 79 45.48 48.27 -42.75
CA GLY A 79 44.83 47.31 -43.65
C GLY A 79 45.58 46.01 -43.80
N ILE A 80 45.88 45.35 -42.68
CA ILE A 80 46.45 43.98 -42.69
C ILE A 80 45.30 43.04 -42.94
N SER A 81 45.46 42.16 -43.92
CA SER A 81 44.49 41.05 -44.17
C SER A 81 45.24 39.80 -44.54
N LEU A 82 45.11 38.75 -43.75
CA LEU A 82 45.65 37.44 -44.03
C LEU A 82 44.48 36.58 -44.51
N ALA A 83 44.53 36.16 -45.76
CA ALA A 83 43.55 35.26 -46.35
C ALA A 83 43.81 33.82 -45.89
N ASP A 84 42.75 33.03 -45.63
CA ASP A 84 42.81 31.60 -45.45
C ASP A 84 43.08 30.88 -46.79
N LEU A 85 43.26 29.54 -46.74
CA LEU A 85 43.55 28.73 -47.94
C LEU A 85 42.39 28.80 -48.96
N ASP A 86 41.18 29.06 -48.53
CA ASP A 86 39.98 29.26 -49.35
C ASP A 86 39.81 30.73 -49.83
N SER A 87 40.76 31.61 -49.56
CA SER A 87 40.70 33.03 -49.89
C SER A 87 39.73 33.89 -49.05
N VAL A 88 39.13 33.33 -47.98
CA VAL A 88 38.37 34.10 -47.03
C VAL A 88 39.33 34.75 -46.01
N GLU A 89 39.08 35.95 -45.55
CA GLU A 89 39.89 36.58 -44.50
C GLU A 89 39.93 35.71 -43.22
N LEU A 90 41.08 35.23 -42.81
CA LEU A 90 41.30 34.51 -41.55
C LEU A 90 41.57 35.51 -40.41
N VAL A 91 42.49 36.44 -40.67
CA VAL A 91 42.83 37.51 -39.70
C VAL A 91 42.90 38.83 -40.45
N GLY A 92 42.18 39.86 -39.96
CA GLY A 92 42.19 41.18 -40.48
C GLY A 92 42.49 42.21 -39.39
N LEU A 93 43.01 43.37 -39.77
CA LEU A 93 43.30 44.44 -38.80
C LEU A 93 43.32 45.76 -39.58
N ASP A 94 42.51 46.75 -39.16
CA ASP A 94 42.43 48.00 -39.80
C ASP A 94 43.69 48.85 -39.53
N ARG A 95 44.15 48.83 -38.27
CA ARG A 95 45.35 49.58 -37.92
C ARG A 95 46.12 48.88 -36.77
N LEU A 96 47.39 48.64 -36.93
CA LEU A 96 48.34 48.36 -35.87
C LEU A 96 49.17 49.59 -35.61
N HIS A 97 49.18 50.07 -34.40
CA HIS A 97 50.11 51.15 -34.02
C HIS A 97 51.05 50.68 -32.93
N VAL A 98 52.32 50.86 -33.11
CA VAL A 98 53.36 50.46 -32.14
C VAL A 98 54.29 51.66 -31.94
N ASN A 99 54.36 52.18 -30.73
CA ASN A 99 55.20 53.32 -30.38
C ASN A 99 56.29 52.86 -29.39
N PHE A 100 57.53 52.77 -29.87
CA PHE A 100 58.67 52.39 -29.08
C PHE A 100 59.28 53.64 -28.38
N ASP A 101 59.45 53.53 -27.06
CA ASP A 101 59.98 54.61 -26.23
C ASP A 101 61.52 54.69 -26.43
N SER A 102 61.97 55.83 -26.94
CA SER A 102 63.42 56.13 -27.20
C SER A 102 64.27 56.06 -25.92
N PHE A 103 63.66 56.23 -24.71
CA PHE A 103 64.34 56.05 -23.44
C PHE A 103 64.51 54.59 -23.03
N SER A 104 64.09 53.70 -23.82
CA SER A 104 64.23 52.20 -23.63
C SER A 104 65.70 51.81 -23.41
N LEU A 105 66.57 52.40 -24.20
CA LEU A 105 68.04 52.14 -24.10
C LEU A 105 68.61 52.56 -22.75
N PHE A 106 68.11 53.59 -22.09
CA PHE A 106 68.61 54.06 -20.80
C PHE A 106 67.98 53.26 -19.65
N ARG A 107 66.81 52.54 -19.86
CA ARG A 107 66.11 51.74 -18.87
C ARG A 107 66.55 50.29 -18.88
N TRP A 108 67.37 49.88 -19.78
CA TRP A 108 67.77 48.47 -19.97
C TRP A 108 66.53 47.55 -20.06
N ALA A 109 65.44 48.06 -20.66
CA ALA A 109 64.19 47.34 -20.84
C ALA A 109 63.58 47.80 -22.18
N TRP A 110 63.03 46.84 -22.94
CA TRP A 110 62.22 47.16 -24.14
C TRP A 110 60.94 47.86 -23.69
N THR A 111 60.85 49.15 -23.94
CA THR A 111 59.72 49.95 -23.51
C THR A 111 58.91 50.43 -24.71
N PHE A 112 57.64 50.05 -24.71
CA PHE A 112 56.64 50.51 -25.69
C PHE A 112 55.74 51.54 -24.99
N SER A 113 55.59 52.71 -25.59
CA SER A 113 54.65 53.71 -25.05
C SER A 113 53.24 53.39 -25.37
N GLU A 114 53.00 52.70 -26.52
CA GLU A 114 51.70 52.29 -26.99
C GLU A 114 51.82 51.09 -27.94
N ILE A 115 50.97 50.07 -27.78
CA ILE A 115 50.68 49.04 -28.77
C ILE A 115 49.16 48.99 -28.91
N SER A 116 48.65 49.36 -30.11
CA SER A 116 47.20 49.53 -30.30
C SER A 116 46.76 48.74 -31.56
N PHE A 117 45.77 47.87 -31.37
CA PHE A 117 45.12 47.13 -32.45
C PHE A 117 43.71 47.72 -32.60
N ILE A 118 43.39 48.28 -33.75
CA ILE A 118 42.11 48.90 -34.04
C ILE A 118 41.36 48.03 -35.05
N ASN A 119 40.16 47.61 -34.68
CA ASN A 119 39.24 46.76 -35.41
C ASN A 119 39.93 45.47 -35.89
N PRO A 120 40.62 44.71 -35.01
CA PRO A 120 41.08 43.39 -35.42
C PRO A 120 39.89 42.46 -35.69
N ARG A 121 40.00 41.70 -36.74
CA ARG A 121 39.02 40.68 -37.15
C ARG A 121 39.69 39.30 -37.16
N ILE A 122 39.08 38.32 -36.52
CA ILE A 122 39.53 36.94 -36.52
C ILE A 122 38.33 36.10 -36.92
N ASN A 123 38.44 35.30 -37.96
CA ASN A 123 37.40 34.38 -38.44
C ASN A 123 37.92 32.94 -38.33
N LEU A 124 37.48 32.23 -37.31
CA LEU A 124 37.79 30.82 -37.11
C LEU A 124 36.65 29.97 -37.61
N ARG A 125 36.96 28.95 -38.39
CA ARG A 125 36.02 27.99 -38.93
C ARG A 125 36.46 26.57 -38.65
N ILE A 126 35.53 25.74 -38.32
CA ILE A 126 35.67 24.27 -38.22
C ILE A 126 34.82 23.71 -39.37
N ASP A 127 35.41 22.87 -40.19
CA ASP A 127 34.73 22.26 -41.32
C ASP A 127 33.83 21.07 -40.91
N GLU A 128 33.12 20.45 -41.83
CA GLU A 128 32.23 19.31 -41.61
C GLU A 128 32.97 18.07 -41.05
N SER A 129 34.29 17.98 -41.21
CA SER A 129 35.13 16.90 -40.70
C SER A 129 35.71 17.19 -39.32
N GLY A 130 35.40 18.34 -38.72
CA GLY A 130 35.88 18.77 -37.43
C GLY A 130 37.29 19.39 -37.44
N VAL A 131 37.83 19.75 -38.64
CA VAL A 131 39.16 20.33 -38.76
C VAL A 131 39.10 21.85 -38.73
N PRO A 132 39.81 22.49 -37.76
CA PRO A 132 39.89 23.96 -37.72
C PRO A 132 40.64 24.55 -38.87
N SER A 133 40.20 25.72 -39.39
CA SER A 133 40.83 26.45 -40.52
C SER A 133 42.28 26.89 -40.28
N PHE A 134 42.75 26.86 -39.06
CA PHE A 134 44.10 27.20 -38.62
C PHE A 134 44.94 25.97 -38.22
N ASN A 135 44.42 24.75 -38.40
CA ASN A 135 45.07 23.52 -37.93
C ASN A 135 46.49 23.34 -38.52
N ASP A 136 46.67 23.72 -39.80
CA ASP A 136 47.97 23.65 -40.46
C ASP A 136 49.02 24.71 -39.97
N LEU A 137 48.57 25.74 -39.24
CA LEU A 137 49.45 26.72 -38.61
C LEU A 137 49.98 26.23 -37.25
N ILE A 138 49.28 25.27 -36.63
CA ILE A 138 49.64 24.70 -35.31
C ILE A 138 50.32 23.33 -35.51
N SER A 139 49.91 22.59 -36.52
CA SER A 139 50.44 21.26 -36.87
C SER A 139 51.70 21.35 -37.73
N ALA A 140 52.64 22.20 -37.40
CA ALA A 140 53.98 22.17 -38.02
C ALA A 140 54.71 20.89 -37.58
N ASP A 141 54.33 19.78 -38.18
CA ASP A 141 55.10 18.55 -38.16
C ASP A 141 56.24 18.61 -39.21
N ASP A 142 57.08 19.58 -39.08
CA ASP A 142 58.36 19.60 -39.74
C ASP A 142 59.32 18.86 -38.81
N GLY A 143 59.63 17.58 -39.13
CA GLY A 143 60.54 16.63 -38.52
C GLY A 143 61.83 17.19 -37.90
N ILE A 144 61.68 18.12 -36.98
CA ILE A 144 62.75 18.52 -36.06
C ILE A 144 62.65 17.57 -34.91
N GLU A 145 63.45 16.48 -34.99
CA GLU A 145 63.70 15.70 -33.75
C GLU A 145 63.98 16.68 -32.64
N PRO A 146 63.35 16.48 -31.45
CA PRO A 146 63.65 17.30 -30.29
C PRO A 146 65.19 17.17 -30.07
N VAL A 147 65.94 18.19 -30.40
CA VAL A 147 67.29 18.29 -29.91
C VAL A 147 67.18 18.22 -28.39
N GLU A 148 67.62 17.08 -27.83
CA GLU A 148 67.85 16.96 -26.39
C GLU A 148 68.86 18.07 -26.00
N THR A 149 68.36 19.24 -25.77
CA THR A 149 69.08 20.25 -25.05
C THR A 149 69.16 19.76 -23.62
N GLU A 150 70.37 19.28 -23.28
CA GLU A 150 70.68 19.02 -21.88
C GLU A 150 70.15 20.16 -21.01
N LYS A 151 69.29 19.79 -20.05
CA LYS A 151 68.82 20.71 -19.01
C LYS A 151 69.98 21.22 -18.18
N THR A 152 70.69 22.22 -18.68
CA THR A 152 71.26 23.18 -17.78
C THR A 152 70.20 24.20 -17.41
N ALA A 153 69.59 23.95 -16.26
CA ALA A 153 68.70 24.92 -15.62
C ALA A 153 69.52 26.16 -15.18
N GLU A 154 69.85 27.02 -16.12
CA GLU A 154 70.00 28.42 -15.81
C GLU A 154 68.62 29.04 -16.03
N GLU A 155 67.99 29.55 -14.96
CA GLU A 155 66.81 30.37 -14.95
C GLU A 155 67.10 31.52 -15.90
N GLY A 156 66.66 31.41 -17.19
CA GLY A 156 66.77 32.50 -18.13
C GLY A 156 65.96 33.70 -17.66
N ALA A 157 66.64 34.69 -17.21
CA ALA A 157 66.00 35.92 -16.75
C ALA A 157 65.04 36.45 -17.85
N MET A 158 63.76 36.59 -17.47
CA MET A 158 62.75 37.11 -18.37
C MET A 158 63.20 38.37 -19.11
N PRO A 159 62.96 38.51 -20.44
CA PRO A 159 63.36 39.73 -21.15
C PRO A 159 62.62 40.92 -20.49
N ARG A 160 63.37 41.96 -20.23
CA ARG A 160 62.89 43.15 -19.55
C ARG A 160 62.02 43.94 -20.50
N LEU A 161 60.71 43.86 -20.37
CA LEU A 161 59.67 44.47 -21.23
C LEU A 161 58.78 45.38 -20.41
N VAL A 162 58.47 46.59 -20.95
CA VAL A 162 57.50 47.50 -20.41
C VAL A 162 56.60 47.97 -21.52
N ILE A 163 55.26 47.81 -21.40
CA ILE A 163 54.27 48.36 -22.33
C ILE A 163 53.38 49.30 -21.52
N LYS A 164 53.53 50.62 -21.73
CA LYS A 164 52.74 51.60 -20.97
C LYS A 164 51.29 51.53 -21.29
N PHE A 165 50.93 51.27 -22.53
CA PHE A 165 49.55 51.18 -22.97
C PHE A 165 49.42 50.12 -24.06
N PHE A 166 48.65 49.05 -23.80
CA PHE A 166 48.25 48.04 -24.76
C PHE A 166 46.74 48.11 -24.93
N GLN A 167 46.25 48.20 -26.17
CA GLN A 167 44.82 48.28 -26.43
C GLN A 167 44.43 47.43 -27.65
N VAL A 168 43.30 46.75 -27.51
CA VAL A 168 42.50 46.22 -28.60
C VAL A 168 41.16 46.93 -28.56
N SER A 169 40.80 47.57 -29.64
CA SER A 169 39.56 48.36 -29.72
C SER A 169 38.73 47.95 -30.93
N GLY A 170 37.44 47.69 -30.73
CA GLY A 170 36.51 47.31 -31.78
C GLY A 170 36.85 45.97 -32.41
N GLY A 171 37.50 45.05 -31.68
CA GLY A 171 37.83 43.72 -32.16
C GLY A 171 36.55 42.91 -32.49
N LYS A 172 36.66 42.12 -33.58
CA LYS A 172 35.60 41.23 -34.03
C LYS A 172 36.12 39.81 -34.10
N PHE A 173 35.48 38.90 -33.40
CA PHE A 173 35.80 37.47 -33.42
C PHE A 173 34.58 36.72 -33.97
N ALA A 174 34.69 36.11 -35.15
CA ALA A 174 33.69 35.29 -35.75
C ALA A 174 34.14 33.83 -35.69
N PHE A 175 33.25 33.00 -35.18
CA PHE A 175 33.45 31.56 -35.05
C PHE A 175 32.33 30.82 -35.76
N GLU A 176 32.69 29.90 -36.65
CA GLU A 176 31.77 29.05 -37.38
C GLU A 176 32.18 27.60 -37.19
N ASP A 177 31.24 26.73 -36.68
CA ASP A 177 31.44 25.30 -36.52
C ASP A 177 30.40 24.55 -37.36
N LYS A 178 30.90 23.82 -38.38
CA LYS A 178 30.09 22.95 -39.27
C LYS A 178 30.16 21.48 -38.91
N SER A 179 30.96 21.11 -37.92
CA SER A 179 31.12 19.70 -37.52
C SER A 179 29.91 19.14 -36.75
N ILE A 180 29.05 20.02 -36.22
CA ILE A 180 27.84 19.63 -35.49
C ILE A 180 26.63 19.64 -36.43
N ALA A 181 25.62 18.83 -36.12
CA ALA A 181 24.43 18.64 -36.95
C ALA A 181 23.69 19.93 -37.32
N THR A 182 23.70 20.89 -36.45
CA THR A 182 23.21 22.25 -36.69
C THR A 182 24.40 23.24 -36.67
N PRO A 183 24.89 23.75 -37.81
CA PRO A 183 26.03 24.66 -37.82
C PRO A 183 25.91 25.81 -36.84
N TYR A 184 26.96 26.04 -36.06
CA TYR A 184 27.03 27.08 -35.08
C TYR A 184 27.80 28.27 -35.60
N ASN A 185 27.20 29.46 -35.59
CA ASN A 185 27.81 30.71 -35.96
C ASN A 185 27.67 31.71 -34.81
N GLN A 186 28.80 32.18 -34.30
CA GLN A 186 28.82 33.19 -33.23
C GLN A 186 29.79 34.29 -33.60
N THR A 187 29.40 35.56 -33.37
CA THR A 187 30.28 36.70 -33.58
C THR A 187 30.34 37.53 -32.32
N ILE A 188 31.50 37.74 -31.79
CA ILE A 188 31.77 38.68 -30.69
C ILE A 188 32.16 40.00 -31.30
N ASP A 189 31.37 41.04 -31.05
CA ASP A 189 31.56 42.37 -31.64
C ASP A 189 30.83 43.45 -30.79
N PRO A 190 31.54 44.38 -30.12
CA PRO A 190 32.98 44.53 -30.07
C PRO A 190 33.71 43.74 -28.98
N LEU A 191 34.91 43.31 -29.25
CA LEU A 191 35.85 42.85 -28.23
C LEU A 191 36.80 43.98 -27.91
N ASN A 192 36.81 44.47 -26.66
CA ASN A 192 37.71 45.51 -26.19
C ASN A 192 38.57 44.98 -25.05
N PHE A 193 39.86 45.23 -25.18
CA PHE A 193 40.86 44.90 -24.15
C PHE A 193 41.82 46.04 -23.97
N SER A 194 42.16 46.42 -22.74
CA SER A 194 43.20 47.35 -22.40
C SER A 194 44.06 46.88 -21.25
N LEU A 195 45.34 47.11 -21.36
CA LEU A 195 46.32 46.83 -20.33
C LEU A 195 47.25 48.04 -20.21
N VAL A 196 47.46 48.53 -19.02
CA VAL A 196 48.27 49.73 -18.74
C VAL A 196 49.44 49.34 -17.87
N ASP A 197 50.61 49.94 -18.14
CA ASP A 197 51.87 49.72 -17.42
C ASP A 197 52.27 48.26 -17.25
N PHE A 198 51.97 47.42 -18.22
CA PHE A 198 52.43 46.03 -18.21
C PHE A 198 53.96 45.97 -18.17
N SER A 199 54.48 45.16 -17.25
CA SER A 199 55.94 45.09 -17.01
C SER A 199 56.36 43.66 -16.59
N THR A 200 57.44 43.17 -17.22
CA THR A 200 58.14 42.01 -16.72
C THR A 200 59.23 42.36 -15.65
N LEU A 201 59.35 43.61 -15.29
CA LEU A 201 60.20 44.05 -14.21
C LEU A 201 59.58 43.62 -12.85
N PRO A 202 60.46 43.28 -11.87
CA PRO A 202 60.00 42.83 -10.54
C PRO A 202 59.05 43.87 -9.88
N GLU A 203 58.06 43.33 -9.16
CA GLU A 203 57.12 44.08 -8.27
C GLU A 203 56.33 45.24 -8.97
N ARG A 204 56.06 45.02 -10.26
CA ARG A 204 55.22 45.99 -11.01
C ARG A 204 53.92 45.36 -11.41
N GLU A 205 52.85 45.98 -11.00
CA GLU A 205 51.46 45.63 -11.34
C GLU A 205 50.93 46.65 -12.40
N GLY A 206 50.15 46.15 -13.36
CA GLY A 206 49.50 46.98 -14.36
C GLY A 206 48.00 46.68 -14.43
N PRO A 207 47.17 47.69 -14.42
CA PRO A 207 45.75 47.53 -14.56
C PRO A 207 45.36 47.03 -15.95
N TYR A 208 44.48 46.01 -15.99
CA TYR A 208 43.89 45.49 -17.20
C TYR A 208 42.35 45.63 -17.21
N ARG A 209 41.74 45.68 -18.37
CA ARG A 209 40.32 45.63 -18.58
C ARG A 209 39.98 44.88 -19.86
N ILE A 210 39.09 43.90 -19.72
CA ILE A 210 38.49 43.12 -20.82
C ILE A 210 37.01 43.42 -20.85
N HIS A 211 36.46 43.75 -21.99
CA HIS A 211 35.04 43.92 -22.18
C HIS A 211 34.60 43.27 -23.50
N ILE A 212 33.69 42.31 -23.37
CA ILE A 212 33.13 41.54 -24.46
C ILE A 212 31.62 41.71 -24.45
N GLU A 213 31.03 42.00 -25.59
CA GLU A 213 29.59 41.97 -25.80
C GLU A 213 29.25 40.86 -26.81
N LEU A 214 28.29 40.02 -26.47
CA LEU A 214 27.75 39.01 -27.36
C LEU A 214 26.53 39.54 -28.11
N PRO A 215 26.26 39.12 -29.35
CA PRO A 215 25.12 39.60 -30.15
C PRO A 215 23.79 39.41 -29.45
N ASP A 216 23.65 38.39 -28.66
CA ASP A 216 22.43 38.04 -27.94
C ASP A 216 22.29 38.76 -26.58
N GLY A 217 23.14 39.77 -26.33
CA GLY A 217 23.05 40.66 -25.15
C GLY A 217 23.97 40.25 -24.00
N GLY A 218 24.59 39.07 -24.03
CA GLY A 218 25.52 38.63 -22.99
C GLY A 218 26.78 39.51 -22.92
N LYS A 219 27.28 39.78 -21.71
CA LYS A 219 28.47 40.62 -21.47
C LYS A 219 29.44 39.94 -20.52
N ILE A 220 30.73 40.10 -20.84
CA ILE A 220 31.83 39.68 -19.98
C ILE A 220 32.68 40.88 -19.64
N ARG A 221 32.82 41.21 -18.39
CA ARG A 221 33.70 42.22 -17.85
C ARG A 221 34.72 41.58 -16.94
N TRP A 222 35.98 41.78 -17.25
CA TRP A 222 37.07 41.27 -16.44
C TRP A 222 38.10 42.41 -16.28
N GLN A 223 38.31 42.84 -15.06
CA GLN A 223 39.22 43.95 -14.76
C GLN A 223 39.98 43.72 -13.47
N GLY A 224 41.16 44.26 -13.41
CA GLY A 224 42.01 44.07 -12.26
C GLY A 224 43.42 44.59 -12.47
N GLU A 225 44.35 44.03 -11.70
CA GLU A 225 45.77 44.29 -11.82
C GLU A 225 46.50 42.97 -12.05
N VAL A 226 47.57 43.00 -12.85
CA VAL A 226 48.38 41.86 -13.17
C VAL A 226 49.86 42.19 -13.08
N ALA A 227 50.62 41.34 -12.41
CA ALA A 227 52.09 41.33 -12.44
C ALA A 227 52.58 40.03 -13.01
N VAL A 228 53.74 40.03 -13.60
CA VAL A 228 54.37 38.85 -14.23
C VAL A 228 55.57 38.34 -13.46
N ASN A 229 56.11 39.21 -12.56
CA ASN A 229 57.29 38.85 -11.76
C ASN A 229 57.25 39.42 -10.35
N PRO A 230 56.82 38.60 -9.32
CA PRO A 230 56.23 37.29 -9.46
C PRO A 230 54.88 37.34 -10.14
N VAL A 231 54.42 36.17 -10.66
CA VAL A 231 53.09 36.14 -11.33
C VAL A 231 52.03 36.35 -10.25
N SER A 232 51.27 37.44 -10.41
CA SER A 232 50.11 37.74 -9.54
C SER A 232 49.03 38.44 -10.34
N SER A 233 47.79 38.22 -9.95
CA SER A 233 46.65 38.94 -10.49
C SER A 233 45.54 39.09 -9.44
N GLU A 234 45.04 40.27 -9.26
CA GLU A 234 43.79 40.48 -8.48
C GLU A 234 42.79 41.22 -9.34
N GLY A 235 41.51 40.87 -9.17
CA GLY A 235 40.52 41.51 -10.02
C GLY A 235 39.10 41.09 -9.71
N ASN A 236 38.21 41.58 -10.55
CA ASN A 236 36.80 41.28 -10.60
C ASN A 236 36.41 40.75 -11.96
N LEU A 237 35.75 39.59 -11.97
CA LEU A 237 35.12 39.01 -13.15
C LEU A 237 33.62 39.11 -12.98
N GLU A 238 32.93 39.62 -13.99
CA GLU A 238 31.45 39.73 -14.05
C GLU A 238 30.95 39.19 -15.39
N LEU A 239 30.02 38.23 -15.31
CA LEU A 239 29.29 37.65 -16.42
C LEU A 239 27.84 38.13 -16.33
N SER A 240 27.28 38.67 -17.38
CA SER A 240 25.91 39.17 -17.39
C SER A 240 25.13 38.61 -18.55
N ASP A 241 24.03 37.92 -18.26
CA ASP A 241 23.03 37.44 -19.22
C ASP A 241 23.62 36.65 -20.39
N LEU A 242 24.58 35.75 -20.10
CA LEU A 242 25.11 34.82 -21.10
C LEU A 242 24.08 33.80 -21.51
N PRO A 243 23.64 33.71 -22.79
CA PRO A 243 22.60 32.80 -23.20
C PRO A 243 23.08 31.35 -23.12
N LEU A 244 22.34 30.49 -22.44
CA LEU A 244 22.66 29.06 -22.35
C LEU A 244 22.59 28.38 -23.71
N SER A 245 21.79 28.88 -24.65
CA SER A 245 21.66 28.36 -26.01
C SER A 245 22.97 28.27 -26.74
N ALA A 246 23.94 29.15 -26.41
CA ALA A 246 25.26 29.13 -27.06
C ALA A 246 26.05 27.83 -26.82
N GLY A 247 26.09 27.37 -25.56
CA GLY A 247 26.74 26.10 -25.21
C GLY A 247 25.88 24.89 -25.47
N TRP A 248 24.54 25.05 -25.38
CA TRP A 248 23.59 23.95 -25.53
C TRP A 248 23.68 23.23 -26.91
N ARG A 249 24.01 23.95 -27.96
CA ARG A 249 24.09 23.40 -29.30
C ARG A 249 25.08 22.21 -29.45
N TYR A 250 26.09 22.16 -28.59
CA TYR A 250 27.05 21.05 -28.55
C TYR A 250 26.55 19.83 -27.81
N ALA A 251 25.59 19.97 -26.94
CA ALA A 251 25.00 18.90 -26.14
C ALA A 251 23.65 18.40 -26.69
N GLN A 252 22.99 19.20 -27.51
CA GLN A 252 21.61 18.98 -27.92
C GLN A 252 21.35 17.64 -28.62
N ASP A 253 22.33 17.14 -29.40
CA ASP A 253 22.14 15.91 -30.17
C ASP A 253 22.32 14.63 -29.34
N LYS A 254 22.84 14.76 -28.12
CA LYS A 254 23.06 13.68 -27.18
C LYS A 254 21.94 13.54 -26.11
N LEU A 255 21.01 14.48 -26.06
CA LEU A 255 20.00 14.56 -25.04
C LEU A 255 18.60 14.68 -25.66
N LYS A 256 17.60 14.11 -24.99
CA LYS A 256 16.20 14.07 -25.47
C LYS A 256 15.43 15.38 -25.24
N PHE A 257 16.03 16.35 -24.60
CA PHE A 257 15.41 17.65 -24.34
C PHE A 257 16.10 18.81 -25.06
N SER A 258 15.47 19.95 -25.11
CA SER A 258 16.03 21.23 -25.55
C SER A 258 15.97 22.25 -24.43
N ILE A 259 16.97 23.16 -24.40
CA ILE A 259 16.92 24.37 -23.59
C ILE A 259 16.46 25.52 -24.51
N ASP A 260 15.18 25.90 -24.32
CA ASP A 260 14.58 26.94 -25.18
C ASP A 260 15.02 28.35 -24.81
N SER A 261 15.26 28.59 -23.54
CA SER A 261 15.74 29.83 -22.99
C SER A 261 16.55 29.61 -21.73
N GLY A 262 17.29 30.62 -21.34
CA GLY A 262 18.05 30.61 -20.10
C GLY A 262 19.27 31.52 -20.23
N PHE A 263 19.60 32.18 -19.13
CA PHE A 263 20.72 33.11 -19.04
C PHE A 263 21.57 32.80 -17.82
N LEU A 264 22.87 32.75 -18.02
CA LEU A 264 23.86 32.65 -16.95
C LEU A 264 24.39 34.04 -16.62
N SER A 265 24.38 34.39 -15.37
CA SER A 265 25.06 35.58 -14.82
C SER A 265 25.92 35.14 -13.64
N GLY A 266 27.02 35.82 -13.38
CA GLY A 266 27.89 35.51 -12.28
C GLY A 266 28.99 36.50 -12.07
N GLY A 267 29.64 36.42 -10.93
CA GLY A 267 30.78 37.30 -10.66
C GLY A 267 31.60 36.83 -9.46
N LEU A 268 32.83 37.30 -9.42
CA LEU A 268 33.72 37.02 -8.31
C LEU A 268 34.81 38.08 -8.23
N ASN A 269 35.34 38.31 -7.06
CA ASN A 269 36.63 38.97 -6.84
C ASN A 269 37.67 37.86 -6.59
N TYR A 270 38.85 38.00 -7.14
CA TYR A 270 39.90 37.02 -6.93
C TYR A 270 41.24 37.65 -6.66
N LYS A 271 42.13 36.94 -5.97
CA LYS A 271 43.51 37.23 -5.76
C LYS A 271 44.30 35.93 -6.04
N PHE A 272 45.14 36.03 -7.03
CA PHE A 272 46.05 34.92 -7.40
C PHE A 272 47.50 35.37 -7.24
N ARG A 273 48.38 34.54 -6.69
CA ARG A 273 49.79 34.77 -6.55
C ARG A 273 50.56 33.45 -6.73
N MET A 274 51.58 33.44 -7.53
CA MET A 274 52.53 32.35 -7.61
C MET A 274 53.62 32.57 -6.54
N ALA A 275 53.48 31.90 -5.40
CA ALA A 275 54.45 31.92 -4.30
C ALA A 275 55.48 30.82 -4.49
N ASN A 276 56.62 30.88 -3.73
CA ASN A 276 57.62 29.83 -3.78
C ASN A 276 57.15 28.45 -3.28
N ALA A 277 56.10 28.43 -2.50
CA ALA A 277 55.48 27.21 -1.96
C ALA A 277 54.38 26.63 -2.87
N GLY A 278 54.05 27.30 -3.97
CA GLY A 278 52.98 26.92 -4.89
C GLY A 278 51.97 28.07 -5.14
N PRO A 279 50.93 27.81 -5.92
CA PRO A 279 49.88 28.80 -6.20
C PRO A 279 49.02 29.13 -5.00
N GLU A 280 48.85 30.41 -4.70
CA GLU A 280 47.92 30.94 -3.74
C GLU A 280 46.75 31.53 -4.52
N LEU A 281 45.51 31.06 -4.27
CA LEU A 281 44.27 31.59 -4.87
C LEU A 281 43.24 31.77 -3.79
N THR A 282 42.75 32.98 -3.68
CA THR A 282 41.56 33.30 -2.88
C THR A 282 40.51 33.96 -3.74
N SER A 283 39.26 33.61 -3.54
CA SER A 283 38.15 34.31 -4.20
C SER A 283 37.08 34.68 -3.18
N SER A 284 36.41 35.78 -3.42
CA SER A 284 35.36 36.30 -2.54
C SER A 284 34.22 36.91 -3.37
N GLN A 285 33.07 37.09 -2.70
CA GLN A 285 31.87 37.59 -3.36
C GLN A 285 31.51 36.81 -4.62
N ILE A 286 31.76 35.47 -4.59
CA ILE A 286 31.37 34.60 -5.68
C ILE A 286 29.84 34.51 -5.70
N TRP A 287 29.27 34.78 -6.85
CA TRP A 287 27.85 34.59 -7.09
C TRP A 287 27.63 34.02 -8.47
N LEU A 288 26.62 33.13 -8.60
CA LEU A 288 26.15 32.57 -9.86
C LEU A 288 24.62 32.66 -9.89
N GLY A 289 24.07 32.95 -11.04
CA GLY A 289 22.65 33.04 -11.27
C GLY A 289 22.28 32.43 -12.62
N LEU A 290 21.28 31.55 -12.61
CA LEU A 290 20.57 31.10 -13.80
C LEU A 290 19.19 31.75 -13.80
N ASN A 291 18.82 32.39 -14.88
CA ASN A 291 17.55 33.10 -14.99
C ASN A 291 16.77 32.60 -16.20
N LYS A 292 15.46 32.43 -16.05
CA LYS A 292 14.50 32.07 -17.11
C LYS A 292 14.89 30.82 -17.88
N VAL A 293 15.33 29.76 -17.18
CA VAL A 293 15.66 28.47 -17.81
C VAL A 293 14.37 27.74 -18.11
N GLU A 294 14.20 27.36 -19.38
CA GLU A 294 13.08 26.56 -19.85
C GLU A 294 13.59 25.34 -20.58
N ILE A 295 13.21 24.15 -20.09
CA ILE A 295 13.55 22.86 -20.69
C ILE A 295 12.28 22.27 -21.30
N ARG A 296 12.40 21.84 -22.56
CA ARG A 296 11.33 21.25 -23.35
C ARG A 296 11.70 19.83 -23.76
N ASP A 297 10.73 18.94 -23.69
CA ASP A 297 10.82 17.62 -24.32
C ASP A 297 10.76 17.75 -25.84
N LYS A 298 11.74 17.20 -26.55
CA LYS A 298 11.80 17.23 -28.01
C LYS A 298 10.73 16.36 -28.68
N SER A 299 10.29 15.29 -28.03
CA SER A 299 9.31 14.33 -28.56
C SER A 299 7.88 14.89 -28.55
N HIS A 300 7.55 15.75 -27.58
CA HIS A 300 6.18 16.21 -27.34
C HIS A 300 6.01 17.73 -27.45
N GLU A 301 7.06 18.48 -27.78
CA GLU A 301 7.06 19.95 -27.86
C GLU A 301 6.48 20.65 -26.60
N LYS A 302 6.46 19.95 -25.45
CA LYS A 302 5.89 20.44 -24.20
C LYS A 302 7.02 20.95 -23.28
N LYS A 303 6.80 22.10 -22.64
CA LYS A 303 7.67 22.57 -21.57
C LYS A 303 7.52 21.64 -20.38
N SER A 304 8.64 21.05 -19.95
CA SER A 304 8.68 20.09 -18.87
C SER A 304 9.24 20.66 -17.58
N ILE A 305 10.21 21.57 -17.67
CA ILE A 305 10.84 22.20 -16.51
C ILE A 305 10.99 23.69 -16.77
N GLY A 306 10.55 24.49 -15.82
CA GLY A 306 10.75 25.94 -15.77
C GLY A 306 11.48 26.35 -14.50
N LEU A 307 12.61 27.07 -14.63
CA LEU A 307 13.37 27.61 -13.50
C LEU A 307 13.54 29.11 -13.71
N PRO A 308 12.65 29.94 -13.15
CA PRO A 308 12.70 31.39 -13.28
C PRO A 308 14.00 32.00 -12.75
N LYS A 309 14.47 31.49 -11.60
CA LYS A 309 15.70 31.96 -10.99
C LYS A 309 16.34 30.87 -10.12
N VAL A 310 17.61 30.60 -10.38
CA VAL A 310 18.51 29.81 -9.52
C VAL A 310 19.68 30.70 -9.16
N SER A 311 20.07 30.74 -7.91
CA SER A 311 21.17 31.59 -7.45
C SER A 311 22.03 30.90 -6.42
N LEU A 312 23.35 31.17 -6.51
CA LEU A 312 24.35 30.79 -5.54
C LEU A 312 25.13 32.08 -5.18
N THR A 313 25.15 32.45 -3.91
CA THR A 313 25.65 33.78 -3.47
C THR A 313 26.54 33.68 -2.24
N GLY A 314 27.34 34.72 -2.04
CA GLY A 314 28.22 34.85 -0.89
C GLY A 314 29.41 33.92 -0.88
N GLY A 315 29.82 33.46 -2.07
CA GLY A 315 30.86 32.46 -2.19
C GLY A 315 32.26 33.00 -1.80
N ARG A 316 33.01 32.14 -1.15
CA ARG A 316 34.41 32.33 -0.77
C ARG A 316 35.16 31.04 -1.11
N PHE A 317 36.31 31.19 -1.70
CA PHE A 317 37.20 30.10 -2.04
C PHE A 317 38.61 30.42 -1.53
N ASP A 318 39.27 29.51 -0.86
CA ASP A 318 40.65 29.63 -0.37
C ASP A 318 41.38 28.31 -0.61
N LEU A 319 42.30 28.34 -1.60
CA LEU A 319 43.09 27.18 -1.99
C LEU A 319 44.04 26.73 -0.85
N GLY A 320 44.61 27.70 -0.11
CA GLY A 320 45.58 27.40 0.96
C GLY A 320 44.93 26.79 2.20
N GLN A 321 43.65 27.16 2.48
CA GLN A 321 42.86 26.60 3.54
C GLN A 321 42.03 25.40 3.12
N GLN A 322 41.98 25.11 1.82
CA GLN A 322 41.11 24.10 1.21
C GLN A 322 39.64 24.32 1.59
N LEU A 323 39.21 25.59 1.48
CA LEU A 323 37.86 26.01 1.88
C LEU A 323 37.06 26.44 0.67
N VAL A 324 35.82 25.90 0.58
CA VAL A 324 34.76 26.39 -0.28
C VAL A 324 33.57 26.72 0.60
N HIS A 325 33.15 27.98 0.61
CA HIS A 325 31.99 28.42 1.41
C HIS A 325 31.05 29.23 0.54
N PHE A 326 29.73 29.01 0.73
CA PHE A 326 28.66 29.84 0.17
C PHE A 326 27.66 30.23 1.26
N ASP A 327 27.18 31.45 1.20
CA ASP A 327 26.13 31.91 2.13
C ASP A 327 24.77 31.26 1.73
N GLN A 328 24.45 31.20 0.44
CA GLN A 328 23.15 30.73 0.02
C GLN A 328 23.14 30.13 -1.39
N PHE A 329 22.48 28.96 -1.54
CA PHE A 329 21.92 28.43 -2.76
C PHE A 329 20.41 28.61 -2.72
N ALA A 330 19.78 29.13 -3.78
CA ALA A 330 18.34 29.30 -3.82
C ALA A 330 17.75 29.03 -5.21
N ILE A 331 16.61 28.33 -5.23
CA ILE A 331 15.70 28.21 -6.37
C ILE A 331 14.46 29.01 -6.02
N GLU A 332 14.17 30.07 -6.78
CA GLU A 332 13.03 30.95 -6.53
C GLU A 332 11.99 30.80 -7.65
N GLY A 333 10.84 30.23 -7.29
CA GLY A 333 9.82 29.80 -8.24
C GLY A 333 10.25 28.58 -9.04
N GLY A 334 9.44 28.19 -9.98
CA GLY A 334 9.73 27.11 -10.92
C GLY A 334 8.66 26.05 -10.92
N ASN A 335 8.71 25.22 -11.93
CA ASN A 335 7.78 24.11 -12.07
C ASN A 335 8.43 22.94 -12.80
N ILE A 336 7.97 21.74 -12.43
CA ILE A 336 8.21 20.49 -13.16
C ILE A 336 6.86 19.89 -13.53
N ASP A 337 6.65 19.66 -14.82
CA ASP A 337 5.53 18.90 -15.37
C ASP A 337 6.04 17.54 -15.85
N THR A 338 5.57 16.47 -15.24
CA THR A 338 5.97 15.09 -15.63
C THR A 338 4.79 14.15 -15.61
N TYR A 339 4.94 12.97 -16.20
CA TYR A 339 3.91 11.95 -16.25
C TYR A 339 4.53 10.56 -16.28
N MET A 340 3.75 9.58 -15.86
CA MET A 340 3.99 8.17 -16.17
C MET A 340 3.15 7.79 -17.38
N ASP A 341 3.75 7.12 -18.35
CA ASP A 341 3.03 6.68 -19.55
C ASP A 341 2.20 5.40 -19.26
N GLU A 342 1.45 4.93 -20.25
CA GLU A 342 0.61 3.72 -20.15
C GLU A 342 1.44 2.43 -19.93
N ASN A 343 2.75 2.45 -20.18
CA ASN A 343 3.66 1.32 -19.99
C ASN A 343 4.38 1.36 -18.64
N GLY A 344 4.13 2.37 -17.80
CA GLY A 344 4.78 2.56 -16.52
C GLY A 344 6.16 3.22 -16.61
N THR A 345 6.49 3.91 -17.71
CA THR A 345 7.75 4.64 -17.86
C THR A 345 7.60 6.08 -17.39
N LEU A 346 8.50 6.52 -16.50
CA LEU A 346 8.50 7.88 -16.01
C LEU A 346 9.13 8.83 -17.03
N HIS A 347 8.34 9.77 -17.57
CA HIS A 347 8.77 10.77 -18.56
C HIS A 347 10.04 11.53 -18.15
N LEU A 348 10.14 11.94 -16.88
CA LEU A 348 11.31 12.68 -16.39
C LEU A 348 12.61 11.84 -16.47
N ALA A 349 12.53 10.54 -16.18
CA ALA A 349 13.66 9.63 -16.31
C ALA A 349 14.07 9.46 -17.80
N GLU A 350 13.07 9.33 -18.67
CA GLU A 350 13.33 9.23 -20.10
C GLU A 350 13.91 10.50 -20.69
N LEU A 351 13.48 11.67 -20.22
CA LEU A 351 13.93 12.99 -20.67
C LEU A 351 15.45 13.18 -20.49
N PHE A 352 15.99 12.68 -19.38
CA PHE A 352 17.43 12.76 -19.06
C PHE A 352 18.25 11.54 -19.49
N ALA A 353 17.62 10.50 -20.03
CA ALA A 353 18.34 9.37 -20.56
C ALA A 353 19.15 9.76 -21.80
N PRO A 354 20.41 9.32 -21.93
CA PRO A 354 21.21 9.57 -23.11
C PRO A 354 20.55 8.94 -24.34
N ILE A 355 20.74 9.58 -25.52
CA ILE A 355 20.31 9.00 -26.78
C ILE A 355 21.34 7.91 -27.15
N GLU A 356 20.91 6.65 -27.23
CA GLU A 356 21.75 5.53 -27.67
C GLU A 356 22.11 5.74 -29.14
N THR A 357 23.34 6.18 -29.40
CA THR A 357 23.91 6.17 -30.75
C THR A 357 24.25 4.72 -31.10
N GLN A 358 23.54 4.13 -32.05
CA GLN A 358 23.85 2.81 -32.58
C GLN A 358 25.28 2.85 -33.16
N GLY A 359 26.24 2.24 -32.47
CA GLY A 359 27.56 1.95 -33.02
C GLY A 359 28.79 2.29 -32.19
N ALA A 360 28.66 2.68 -30.95
CA ALA A 360 29.85 2.77 -30.08
C ALA A 360 29.70 1.77 -28.93
N GLU A 361 30.36 0.62 -29.05
CA GLU A 361 30.83 -0.12 -27.87
C GLU A 361 31.89 0.75 -27.15
N GLU A 362 31.50 1.80 -26.50
CA GLU A 362 32.34 2.40 -25.50
C GLU A 362 32.19 1.55 -24.22
N THR A 363 33.09 0.60 -24.07
CA THR A 363 33.48 0.15 -22.73
C THR A 363 33.71 1.42 -21.89
N PRO A 364 33.07 1.58 -20.74
CA PRO A 364 33.38 2.67 -19.82
C PRO A 364 34.91 2.66 -19.63
N PRO A 365 35.61 3.78 -19.72
CA PRO A 365 37.01 3.80 -19.32
C PRO A 365 37.04 3.25 -17.88
N GLU A 366 37.68 2.10 -17.69
CA GLU A 366 38.13 1.69 -16.38
C GLU A 366 38.88 2.88 -15.81
N VAL A 367 38.22 3.62 -14.90
CA VAL A 367 38.90 4.54 -14.01
C VAL A 367 39.86 3.63 -13.24
N GLN A 368 41.06 3.44 -13.71
CA GLN A 368 42.12 2.97 -12.87
C GLN A 368 42.25 4.02 -11.78
N GLU A 369 41.70 3.73 -10.66
CA GLU A 369 42.05 4.39 -9.40
C GLU A 369 43.57 4.15 -9.26
N ASP A 370 44.33 5.13 -9.74
CA ASP A 370 45.75 5.26 -9.35
C ASP A 370 45.71 5.51 -7.84
N GLU A 371 45.72 4.42 -7.10
CA GLU A 371 46.02 4.42 -5.65
C GLU A 371 47.45 4.92 -5.42
N THR A 372 47.71 6.16 -5.75
CA THR A 372 48.75 6.95 -5.11
C THR A 372 48.08 7.81 -4.06
N GLU A 373 47.71 7.18 -2.96
CA GLU A 373 47.50 7.87 -1.69
C GLU A 373 48.70 8.76 -1.42
N THR A 374 48.61 10.04 -1.77
CA THR A 374 49.41 11.07 -1.12
C THR A 374 48.85 11.25 0.28
N GLU A 375 49.34 10.40 1.19
CA GLU A 375 49.23 10.64 2.63
C GLU A 375 49.67 12.05 2.94
N ASN A 376 48.75 12.96 3.23
CA ASN A 376 48.86 14.27 3.89
C ASN A 376 48.11 15.43 3.23
N SER A 377 47.19 15.23 2.30
CA SER A 377 46.29 16.35 1.94
C SER A 377 45.17 16.48 2.96
N LYS A 378 45.03 17.61 3.61
CA LYS A 378 43.87 17.91 4.44
C LYS A 378 42.63 17.86 3.53
N PRO A 379 41.54 17.23 3.95
CA PRO A 379 40.30 17.20 3.16
C PRO A 379 39.77 18.63 2.97
N TRP A 380 39.16 18.88 1.80
CA TRP A 380 38.49 20.13 1.50
C TRP A 380 37.33 20.34 2.48
N LYS A 381 37.22 21.51 3.04
CA LYS A 381 36.08 21.97 3.82
C LYS A 381 35.09 22.66 2.90
N ILE A 382 33.89 22.09 2.80
CA ILE A 382 32.78 22.63 1.99
C ILE A 382 31.68 23.06 2.94
N GLU A 383 31.25 24.31 2.86
CA GLU A 383 30.22 24.89 3.72
C GLU A 383 29.18 25.62 2.86
N LEU A 384 27.91 25.43 3.21
CA LEU A 384 26.79 26.18 2.64
C LEU A 384 25.84 26.54 3.77
N ASP A 385 25.77 27.84 4.12
CA ASP A 385 24.95 28.28 5.25
C ASP A 385 23.46 27.98 5.03
N ARG A 386 22.97 28.10 3.77
CA ARG A 386 21.59 27.84 3.46
C ARG A 386 21.40 27.37 2.02
N ALA A 387 20.70 26.22 1.86
CA ALA A 387 20.08 25.82 0.60
C ALA A 387 18.57 26.01 0.70
N ALA A 388 17.95 26.66 -0.29
CA ALA A 388 16.52 26.92 -0.27
C ALA A 388 15.85 26.69 -1.64
N ILE A 389 14.66 26.12 -1.60
CA ILE A 389 13.71 26.11 -2.71
C ILE A 389 12.47 26.88 -2.22
N ASN A 390 12.00 27.86 -2.94
CA ASN A 390 10.86 28.68 -2.56
C ASN A 390 9.83 28.73 -3.67
N ALA A 391 8.56 28.53 -3.36
CA ALA A 391 7.42 28.63 -4.27
C ALA A 391 7.61 27.80 -5.57
N PHE A 392 8.00 26.56 -5.43
CA PHE A 392 8.22 25.64 -6.53
C PHE A 392 7.02 24.71 -6.68
N ASP A 393 6.62 24.43 -7.91
CA ASP A 393 5.47 23.58 -8.21
C ASP A 393 5.90 22.30 -8.94
N PHE A 394 5.24 21.21 -8.61
CA PHE A 394 5.44 19.92 -9.25
C PHE A 394 4.10 19.31 -9.63
N ARG A 395 3.95 18.94 -10.89
CA ARG A 395 2.77 18.29 -11.42
C ARG A 395 3.12 16.93 -11.99
N TYR A 396 2.44 15.91 -11.50
CA TYR A 396 2.59 14.52 -11.95
C TYR A 396 1.24 13.97 -12.42
N VAL A 397 1.23 13.33 -13.59
CA VAL A 397 0.06 12.65 -14.14
C VAL A 397 0.39 11.18 -14.37
N ASP A 398 -0.33 10.29 -13.72
CA ASP A 398 -0.20 8.86 -13.93
C ASP A 398 -1.24 8.41 -14.98
N ARG A 399 -0.78 8.10 -16.20
CA ARG A 399 -1.61 7.63 -17.30
C ARG A 399 -1.77 6.11 -17.32
N ASN A 400 -1.11 5.41 -16.38
CA ASN A 400 -1.30 3.98 -16.17
C ASN A 400 -2.54 3.68 -15.33
N THR A 401 -3.34 4.69 -14.98
CA THR A 401 -4.61 4.57 -14.26
C THR A 401 -5.79 4.99 -15.13
N ASP A 402 -7.00 4.49 -14.84
CA ASP A 402 -8.24 4.88 -15.51
C ASP A 402 -9.27 5.37 -14.47
N PRO A 403 -9.64 6.68 -14.50
CA PRO A 403 -9.06 7.80 -15.26
C PRO A 403 -7.64 8.12 -14.81
N ASP A 404 -6.90 8.92 -15.61
CA ASP A 404 -5.59 9.43 -15.24
C ASP A 404 -5.59 10.02 -13.84
N ALA A 405 -4.62 9.62 -13.01
CA ALA A 405 -4.43 10.20 -11.68
C ALA A 405 -3.52 11.42 -11.75
N GLU A 406 -3.96 12.54 -11.18
CA GLU A 406 -3.18 13.78 -11.14
C GLU A 406 -2.80 14.14 -9.69
N ILE A 407 -1.50 14.36 -9.48
CA ILE A 407 -0.95 14.86 -8.21
C ILE A 407 -0.27 16.20 -8.49
N ARG A 408 -0.75 17.25 -7.83
CA ARG A 408 -0.13 18.56 -7.82
C ARG A 408 0.49 18.82 -6.47
N VAL A 409 1.75 19.16 -6.47
CA VAL A 409 2.47 19.64 -5.29
C VAL A 409 2.82 21.10 -5.54
N GLU A 410 2.28 21.98 -4.74
CA GLU A 410 2.34 23.43 -4.93
C GLU A 410 3.01 24.12 -3.74
N ASP A 411 3.55 25.30 -3.96
CA ASP A 411 4.20 26.13 -2.93
C ASP A 411 5.30 25.36 -2.19
N ILE A 412 6.05 24.50 -2.89
CA ILE A 412 7.16 23.77 -2.30
C ILE A 412 8.18 24.76 -1.77
N THR A 413 8.39 24.71 -0.48
CA THR A 413 9.40 25.50 0.23
C THR A 413 10.24 24.56 1.07
N ILE A 414 11.53 24.50 0.75
CA ILE A 414 12.50 23.67 1.47
C ILE A 414 13.68 24.56 1.85
N ALA A 415 14.11 24.48 3.08
CA ALA A 415 15.32 25.12 3.55
C ALA A 415 16.18 24.11 4.31
N VAL A 416 17.44 24.02 3.94
CA VAL A 416 18.46 23.27 4.66
C VAL A 416 19.51 24.28 5.09
N THR A 417 19.91 24.26 6.36
CA THR A 417 20.87 25.21 6.95
C THR A 417 22.06 24.52 7.53
N ASP A 418 23.19 25.22 7.55
CA ASP A 418 24.44 24.80 8.17
C ASP A 418 25.02 23.51 7.53
N ILE A 419 24.94 23.42 6.19
CA ILE A 419 25.40 22.28 5.42
C ILE A 419 26.92 22.25 5.35
N THR A 420 27.49 21.10 5.69
CA THR A 420 28.94 20.89 5.65
C THR A 420 29.26 19.44 5.25
N ASN A 421 30.47 19.23 4.76
CA ASN A 421 30.98 17.88 4.47
C ASN A 421 31.78 17.26 5.63
N GLN A 422 31.69 17.85 6.84
CA GLN A 422 32.40 17.32 8.01
C GLN A 422 31.60 16.18 8.64
N GLU A 423 32.31 15.20 9.17
CA GLU A 423 31.70 14.08 9.87
C GLU A 423 30.97 14.55 11.15
N ASN A 424 29.83 13.92 11.44
CA ASN A 424 28.98 14.17 12.60
C ASN A 424 28.30 15.56 12.64
N ASP A 425 28.42 16.36 11.60
CA ASP A 425 27.68 17.61 11.50
C ASP A 425 26.20 17.40 11.19
N GLN A 426 25.36 18.24 11.79
CA GLN A 426 23.92 18.19 11.64
C GLN A 426 23.40 19.45 11.00
N PHE A 427 22.55 19.28 9.98
CA PHE A 427 21.92 20.35 9.22
C PHE A 427 20.49 20.59 9.70
N GLY A 428 20.06 21.82 9.77
CA GLY A 428 18.65 22.13 9.94
C GLY A 428 17.87 21.83 8.66
N LEU A 429 16.72 21.18 8.76
CA LEU A 429 15.77 20.95 7.66
C LEU A 429 14.43 21.57 8.01
N ASP A 430 13.87 22.36 7.10
CA ASP A 430 12.49 22.83 7.14
C ASP A 430 11.88 22.68 5.74
N ALA A 431 10.82 21.90 5.62
CA ALA A 431 10.14 21.64 4.36
C ALA A 431 8.64 21.80 4.53
N ASN A 432 8.01 22.50 3.62
CA ASN A 432 6.58 22.71 3.58
C ASN A 432 6.10 22.71 2.13
N LEU A 433 5.03 21.95 1.86
CA LEU A 433 4.44 21.88 0.54
C LEU A 433 2.94 21.61 0.64
N LYS A 434 2.19 22.00 -0.38
CA LYS A 434 0.77 21.71 -0.53
C LYS A 434 0.57 20.56 -1.52
N ILE A 435 -0.45 19.75 -1.30
CA ILE A 435 -0.78 18.61 -2.18
C ILE A 435 -2.28 18.71 -2.54
N ASN A 436 -2.59 18.84 -3.83
CA ASN A 436 -3.96 18.83 -4.34
C ASN A 436 -4.92 19.69 -3.51
N ASP A 437 -4.68 20.98 -3.44
CA ASP A 437 -5.48 22.04 -2.77
C ASP A 437 -5.59 21.92 -1.24
N GLU A 438 -5.95 20.75 -0.69
CA GLU A 438 -6.23 20.58 0.75
C GLU A 438 -5.13 19.88 1.54
N GLY A 439 -4.30 19.07 0.88
CA GLY A 439 -3.21 18.36 1.52
C GLY A 439 -2.04 19.29 1.82
N PHE A 440 -1.28 18.97 2.84
CA PHE A 440 0.02 19.58 3.09
C PHE A 440 0.98 18.58 3.75
N PHE A 441 2.26 18.82 3.55
CA PHE A 441 3.34 18.09 4.17
C PHE A 441 4.32 19.09 4.78
N LYS A 442 4.50 19.03 6.09
CA LYS A 442 5.47 19.85 6.83
C LYS A 442 6.42 18.94 7.57
N VAL A 443 7.68 19.20 7.38
CA VAL A 443 8.77 18.47 8.04
C VAL A 443 9.78 19.49 8.54
N SER A 444 10.19 19.35 9.78
CA SER A 444 11.26 20.19 10.34
C SER A 444 12.10 19.38 11.32
N GLY A 445 13.38 19.71 11.40
CA GLY A 445 14.26 19.04 12.32
C GLY A 445 15.72 19.08 11.92
N LYS A 446 16.44 18.02 12.21
CA LYS A 446 17.85 17.89 11.91
C LYS A 446 18.12 16.65 11.08
N VAL A 447 19.04 16.75 10.13
CA VAL A 447 19.57 15.65 9.34
C VAL A 447 21.09 15.69 9.36
N GLY A 448 21.75 14.58 9.13
CA GLY A 448 23.20 14.46 8.99
C GLY A 448 23.53 13.60 7.78
N ALA A 449 24.65 13.84 7.15
CA ALA A 449 25.10 13.11 5.98
C ALA A 449 26.12 12.01 6.32
N MET A 450 26.99 12.25 7.29
CA MET A 450 28.08 11.34 7.65
C MET A 450 28.26 11.25 9.18
N PRO A 451 27.73 10.18 9.83
CA PRO A 451 26.85 9.14 9.28
C PRO A 451 25.46 9.67 8.98
N PRO A 452 24.70 9.04 8.04
CA PRO A 452 23.31 9.43 7.76
C PRO A 452 22.43 9.35 9.00
N MET A 453 21.76 10.47 9.32
CA MET A 453 20.84 10.55 10.44
C MET A 453 19.70 11.52 10.17
N ALA A 454 18.57 11.31 10.82
CA ALA A 454 17.44 12.25 10.80
C ALA A 454 16.70 12.26 12.15
N ASP A 455 16.36 13.45 12.62
CA ASP A 455 15.48 13.70 13.77
C ASP A 455 14.44 14.73 13.34
N LEU A 456 13.28 14.24 12.87
CA LEU A 456 12.31 15.03 12.14
C LEU A 456 10.95 15.05 12.83
N MET A 457 10.38 16.23 12.95
CA MET A 457 8.98 16.44 13.29
C MET A 457 8.15 16.46 12.01
N LEU A 458 7.08 15.68 11.98
CA LEU A 458 6.17 15.52 10.85
C LEU A 458 4.80 16.10 11.19
N ASP A 459 4.21 16.92 10.29
CA ASP A 459 2.82 17.34 10.31
C ASP A 459 2.28 17.21 8.88
N ILE A 460 1.58 16.13 8.64
CA ILE A 460 1.14 15.71 7.31
C ILE A 460 -0.38 15.68 7.29
N LYS A 461 -0.99 16.32 6.32
CA LYS A 461 -2.39 16.18 5.97
C LYS A 461 -2.49 15.72 4.52
N THR A 462 -3.08 14.55 4.29
CA THR A 462 -3.29 14.07 2.92
C THR A 462 -4.33 14.95 2.20
N PRO A 463 -4.32 15.01 0.87
CA PRO A 463 -5.50 15.46 0.14
C PRO A 463 -6.68 14.53 0.42
N PRO A 464 -7.92 14.90 0.04
CA PRO A 464 -9.06 14.01 0.14
C PRO A 464 -8.79 12.65 -0.51
N PHE A 465 -9.21 11.57 0.11
CA PHE A 465 -8.95 10.21 -0.40
C PHE A 465 -9.53 9.97 -1.79
N SER A 466 -10.57 10.72 -2.19
CA SER A 466 -11.11 10.70 -3.55
C SER A 466 -10.07 10.98 -4.64
N ASN A 467 -9.00 11.71 -4.33
CA ASN A 467 -7.90 11.96 -5.26
C ASN A 467 -7.12 10.69 -5.62
N PHE A 468 -7.18 9.66 -4.76
CA PHE A 468 -6.52 8.37 -4.98
C PHE A 468 -7.45 7.31 -5.59
N GLN A 469 -8.68 7.71 -5.99
CA GLN A 469 -9.70 6.79 -6.53
C GLN A 469 -9.21 6.04 -7.76
N ALA A 470 -8.45 6.67 -8.63
CA ALA A 470 -7.95 6.08 -9.86
C ALA A 470 -7.09 4.82 -9.60
N TYR A 471 -6.25 4.86 -8.57
CA TYR A 471 -5.42 3.72 -8.18
C TYR A 471 -6.24 2.54 -7.63
N LEU A 472 -7.31 2.83 -6.89
CA LEU A 472 -8.20 1.78 -6.35
C LEU A 472 -9.08 1.15 -7.42
N ASN A 473 -9.36 1.86 -8.50
CA ASN A 473 -10.19 1.36 -9.58
C ASN A 473 -9.62 0.11 -10.27
N GLN A 474 -8.32 -0.09 -10.22
CA GLN A 474 -7.67 -1.23 -10.88
C GLN A 474 -7.99 -2.55 -10.16
N THR A 475 -7.91 -2.57 -8.82
CA THR A 475 -7.99 -3.79 -8.00
C THR A 475 -9.27 -3.91 -7.20
N THR A 476 -10.03 -2.81 -7.02
CA THR A 476 -11.20 -2.80 -6.14
C THR A 476 -12.43 -2.16 -6.80
N ASN A 477 -13.57 -2.44 -6.19
CA ASN A 477 -14.84 -1.76 -6.46
C ASN A 477 -15.18 -0.72 -5.38
N ILE A 478 -14.19 -0.30 -4.60
CA ILE A 478 -14.36 0.70 -3.55
C ILE A 478 -14.44 2.08 -4.18
N GLY A 479 -15.47 2.84 -3.84
CA GLY A 479 -15.58 4.27 -4.11
C GLY A 479 -15.23 5.08 -2.86
N LEU A 480 -14.19 5.90 -2.93
CA LEU A 480 -13.80 6.82 -1.84
C LEU A 480 -14.63 8.10 -1.95
N VAL A 481 -15.61 8.26 -1.07
CA VAL A 481 -16.56 9.39 -1.10
C VAL A 481 -16.00 10.61 -0.37
N SER A 482 -15.39 10.39 0.78
CA SER A 482 -14.80 11.45 1.61
C SER A 482 -13.77 10.88 2.57
N GLY A 483 -13.06 11.77 3.25
CA GLY A 483 -12.03 11.46 4.23
C GLY A 483 -10.67 11.96 3.78
N LEU A 484 -9.83 12.22 4.75
CA LEU A 484 -8.42 12.54 4.61
C LEU A 484 -7.70 11.99 5.84
N ALA A 485 -6.39 11.93 5.82
CA ALA A 485 -5.59 11.55 6.98
C ALA A 485 -4.74 12.72 7.46
N THR A 486 -4.59 12.85 8.78
CA THR A 486 -3.64 13.77 9.40
C THR A 486 -2.70 12.97 10.30
N LEU A 487 -1.41 13.03 10.01
CA LEU A 487 -0.37 12.38 10.81
C LEU A 487 0.53 13.43 11.43
N LYS A 488 0.71 13.36 12.74
CA LYS A 488 1.66 14.20 13.50
C LYS A 488 2.58 13.30 14.30
N GLY A 489 3.87 13.52 14.14
CA GLY A 489 4.81 12.64 14.82
C GLY A 489 6.25 13.07 14.73
N LYS A 490 7.10 12.19 15.24
CA LYS A 490 8.54 12.33 15.23
C LYS A 490 9.14 11.10 14.56
N LEU A 491 9.95 11.32 13.53
CA LEU A 491 10.73 10.30 12.85
C LEU A 491 12.19 10.44 13.26
N ASN A 492 12.78 9.36 13.75
CA ASN A 492 14.22 9.27 13.94
C ASN A 492 14.77 8.21 12.99
N TYR A 493 15.88 8.53 12.38
CA TYR A 493 16.71 7.61 11.59
C TYR A 493 18.16 7.74 12.04
N ALA A 494 18.83 6.65 12.26
CA ALA A 494 20.26 6.63 12.51
C ALA A 494 20.88 5.40 11.83
N GLU A 495 21.93 5.62 11.06
CA GLU A 495 22.73 4.53 10.53
C GLU A 495 23.50 3.84 11.66
N SER A 496 23.56 2.53 11.63
CA SER A 496 24.36 1.72 12.55
C SER A 496 25.16 0.66 11.78
N GLU A 497 26.21 0.08 12.41
CA GLU A 497 27.12 -0.87 11.76
C GLU A 497 26.45 -2.14 11.20
N LYS A 498 25.25 -2.49 11.66
CA LYS A 498 24.56 -3.70 11.23
C LYS A 498 23.31 -3.41 10.40
N GLU A 499 22.43 -2.54 10.92
CA GLU A 499 21.13 -2.27 10.32
C GLU A 499 20.65 -0.88 10.74
N PRO A 500 19.98 -0.09 9.88
CA PRO A 500 19.53 1.25 10.24
C PRO A 500 18.48 1.22 11.35
N ASP A 501 18.62 2.06 12.38
CA ASP A 501 17.59 2.27 13.40
C ASP A 501 16.60 3.32 12.89
N VAL A 502 15.36 2.88 12.61
CA VAL A 502 14.26 3.74 12.15
C VAL A 502 13.12 3.66 13.13
N THR A 503 12.78 4.78 13.74
CA THR A 503 11.65 4.87 14.68
C THR A 503 10.70 5.98 14.28
N LEU A 504 9.38 5.70 14.32
CA LEU A 504 8.32 6.69 14.13
C LEU A 504 7.39 6.69 15.34
N ALA A 505 7.38 7.77 16.08
CA ALA A 505 6.41 8.02 17.14
C ALA A 505 5.35 9.01 16.63
N ALA A 506 4.09 8.58 16.46
CA ALA A 506 3.09 9.38 15.76
C ALA A 506 1.67 9.22 16.30
N ARG A 507 0.82 10.16 15.89
CA ARG A 507 -0.65 10.08 15.97
C ARG A 507 -1.21 10.22 14.56
N LEU A 508 -2.20 9.38 14.24
CA LEU A 508 -2.94 9.41 12.99
C LEU A 508 -4.43 9.65 13.27
N ASP A 509 -5.00 10.65 12.63
CA ASP A 509 -6.44 10.95 12.65
C ASP A 509 -7.02 10.87 11.24
N ILE A 510 -8.14 10.15 11.07
CA ILE A 510 -8.90 10.05 9.83
C ILE A 510 -10.33 10.50 10.08
N PRO A 511 -10.65 11.80 9.96
CA PRO A 511 -11.99 12.33 10.14
C PRO A 511 -12.88 12.13 8.92
N GLU A 512 -14.21 12.10 9.14
CA GLU A 512 -15.30 12.19 8.16
C GLU A 512 -15.11 11.26 6.94
N PHE A 513 -14.61 10.04 7.18
CA PHE A 513 -14.42 9.04 6.13
C PHE A 513 -15.74 8.45 5.67
N ALA A 514 -15.86 8.24 4.36
CA ALA A 514 -16.95 7.48 3.78
C ALA A 514 -16.50 6.73 2.52
N MET A 515 -16.93 5.49 2.42
CA MET A 515 -16.72 4.65 1.24
C MET A 515 -18.02 3.98 0.79
N GLU A 516 -18.11 3.68 -0.49
CA GLU A 516 -19.21 2.98 -1.11
C GLU A 516 -18.75 1.80 -1.95
N ASN A 517 -19.66 0.89 -2.22
CA ASN A 517 -19.47 -0.13 -3.23
C ASN A 517 -19.98 0.43 -4.57
N ARG A 518 -19.09 0.62 -5.54
CA ARG A 518 -19.40 1.22 -6.85
C ARG A 518 -20.32 0.33 -7.72
N VAL A 519 -20.24 -0.99 -7.56
CA VAL A 519 -21.09 -1.93 -8.27
C VAL A 519 -22.52 -1.91 -7.73
N ALA A 520 -22.65 -1.89 -6.40
CA ALA A 520 -23.96 -1.86 -5.74
C ALA A 520 -24.55 -0.44 -5.65
N GLY A 521 -23.74 0.62 -5.78
CA GLY A 521 -24.16 2.02 -5.63
C GLY A 521 -24.55 2.36 -4.18
N GLU A 522 -24.03 1.65 -3.18
CA GLU A 522 -24.46 1.77 -1.79
C GLU A 522 -23.25 2.12 -0.87
N LYS A 523 -23.49 3.01 0.10
CA LYS A 523 -22.50 3.28 1.15
C LYS A 523 -22.30 2.02 2.01
N VAL A 524 -21.05 1.60 2.14
CA VAL A 524 -20.66 0.41 2.90
C VAL A 524 -20.18 0.77 4.30
N ALA A 525 -19.33 1.81 4.41
CA ALA A 525 -18.83 2.27 5.69
C ALA A 525 -18.61 3.78 5.70
N SER A 526 -18.81 4.38 6.85
CA SER A 526 -18.41 5.76 7.16
C SER A 526 -18.20 5.91 8.66
N TRP A 527 -17.32 6.82 9.06
CA TRP A 527 -17.13 7.18 10.45
C TRP A 527 -16.89 8.67 10.63
N LYS A 528 -17.15 9.17 11.81
CA LYS A 528 -16.85 10.56 12.14
C LYS A 528 -15.37 10.78 12.40
N ASN A 529 -14.72 9.86 13.13
CA ASN A 529 -13.28 9.90 13.35
C ASN A 529 -12.73 8.51 13.66
N LEU A 530 -11.62 8.18 13.06
CA LEU A 530 -10.74 7.09 13.44
C LEU A 530 -9.42 7.72 13.89
N THR A 531 -9.00 7.42 15.13
CA THR A 531 -7.75 7.93 15.70
C THR A 531 -6.88 6.76 16.12
N LEU A 532 -5.62 6.80 15.72
CA LEU A 532 -4.57 5.94 16.24
C LEU A 532 -3.62 6.81 17.07
N ASP A 533 -3.66 6.64 18.38
CA ASP A 533 -2.83 7.36 19.34
C ASP A 533 -1.61 6.52 19.74
N GLY A 534 -0.48 7.15 19.92
CA GLY A 534 0.75 6.50 20.41
C GLY A 534 1.26 5.42 19.45
N ILE A 535 1.24 5.69 18.14
CA ILE A 535 1.91 4.83 17.16
C ILE A 535 3.42 4.88 17.44
N ASN A 536 4.02 3.75 17.68
CA ASN A 536 5.46 3.58 17.83
C ASN A 536 5.90 2.45 16.89
N LEU A 537 6.40 2.83 15.72
CA LEU A 537 6.90 1.93 14.70
C LEU A 537 8.42 1.88 14.78
N LYS A 538 8.98 0.69 14.87
CA LYS A 538 10.40 0.40 14.63
C LYS A 538 10.51 -0.51 13.42
N LEU A 539 11.50 -0.24 12.57
CA LEU A 539 11.73 -1.08 11.40
C LEU A 539 12.79 -2.16 11.66
N MET A 540 13.69 -1.93 12.64
CA MET A 540 14.72 -2.94 12.95
C MET A 540 15.07 -2.93 14.45
N PRO A 541 14.74 -4.01 15.19
CA PRO A 541 13.87 -5.10 14.78
C PRO A 541 12.45 -4.60 14.49
N ASN A 542 11.78 -5.22 13.52
CA ASN A 542 10.41 -4.82 13.15
C ASN A 542 9.48 -4.91 14.36
N GLN A 543 8.78 -3.81 14.67
CA GLN A 543 7.81 -3.75 15.77
C GLN A 543 6.84 -2.61 15.54
N LEU A 544 5.56 -2.84 15.76
CA LEU A 544 4.51 -1.82 15.74
C LEU A 544 3.71 -1.86 17.05
N ASP A 545 3.85 -0.82 17.86
CA ASP A 545 3.02 -0.62 19.05
C ASP A 545 2.07 0.56 18.82
N ILE A 546 0.81 0.39 19.19
CA ILE A 546 -0.21 1.44 19.16
C ILE A 546 -0.87 1.50 20.52
N ASP A 547 -0.81 2.65 21.21
CA ASP A 547 -1.42 2.79 22.53
C ASP A 547 -2.93 2.64 22.47
N ALA A 548 -3.58 3.33 21.53
CA ALA A 548 -5.01 3.26 21.38
C ALA A 548 -5.50 3.48 19.95
N VAL A 549 -6.48 2.68 19.53
CA VAL A 549 -7.27 2.85 18.32
C VAL A 549 -8.68 3.23 18.69
N THR A 550 -9.11 4.45 18.41
CA THR A 550 -10.47 4.92 18.72
C THR A 550 -11.30 5.06 17.46
N LEU A 551 -12.38 4.29 17.35
CA LEU A 551 -13.36 4.38 16.27
C LEU A 551 -14.66 5.03 16.77
N ASN A 552 -14.95 6.21 16.28
CA ASN A 552 -16.08 7.01 16.72
C ASN A 552 -17.14 7.16 15.63
N GLN A 553 -18.38 6.79 15.95
CA GLN A 553 -19.56 6.90 15.10
C GLN A 553 -19.38 6.20 13.73
N LEU A 554 -18.82 4.98 13.75
CA LEU A 554 -18.86 4.12 12.58
C LEU A 554 -20.33 3.86 12.20
N LYS A 555 -20.63 3.99 10.93
CA LYS A 555 -21.87 3.52 10.29
C LYS A 555 -21.46 2.53 9.21
N SER A 556 -21.78 1.26 9.40
CA SER A 556 -21.53 0.21 8.41
C SER A 556 -22.84 -0.37 7.91
N ASN A 557 -22.91 -0.63 6.63
CA ASN A 557 -24.05 -1.26 5.99
C ASN A 557 -23.61 -2.58 5.33
N ILE A 558 -24.01 -3.69 5.93
CA ILE A 558 -23.75 -5.04 5.42
C ILE A 558 -25.05 -5.54 4.77
N ALA A 559 -25.00 -5.85 3.50
CA ALA A 559 -26.15 -6.30 2.75
C ALA A 559 -25.87 -7.61 2.01
N ILE A 560 -26.83 -8.54 2.08
CA ILE A 560 -26.85 -9.75 1.26
C ILE A 560 -27.88 -9.53 0.15
N ALA A 561 -27.44 -9.61 -1.10
CA ALA A 561 -28.27 -9.48 -2.28
C ALA A 561 -29.15 -10.73 -2.49
N LYS A 562 -30.11 -10.69 -3.43
CA LYS A 562 -31.01 -11.82 -3.73
C LYS A 562 -30.28 -13.09 -4.21
N ASN A 563 -29.12 -12.92 -4.86
CA ASN A 563 -28.26 -14.02 -5.30
C ASN A 563 -27.40 -14.64 -4.18
N GLY A 564 -27.46 -14.06 -2.96
CA GLY A 564 -26.70 -14.50 -1.80
C GLY A 564 -25.33 -13.87 -1.63
N GLU A 565 -24.92 -12.95 -2.51
CA GLU A 565 -23.65 -12.24 -2.43
C GLU A 565 -23.72 -11.10 -1.41
N MET A 566 -22.67 -10.95 -0.64
CA MET A 566 -22.51 -9.85 0.32
C MET A 566 -21.88 -8.64 -0.37
N ASN A 567 -22.44 -7.46 -0.15
CA ASN A 567 -21.90 -6.21 -0.69
C ASN A 567 -20.43 -5.94 -0.27
N VAL A 568 -19.99 -6.44 0.86
CA VAL A 568 -18.60 -6.33 1.31
C VAL A 568 -17.67 -7.32 0.58
N ALA A 569 -18.17 -8.47 0.16
CA ALA A 569 -17.38 -9.46 -0.58
C ALA A 569 -17.06 -9.00 -2.02
N THR A 570 -17.91 -8.15 -2.58
CA THR A 570 -17.73 -7.58 -3.93
C THR A 570 -16.87 -6.32 -3.97
N LEU A 571 -16.30 -5.89 -2.82
CA LEU A 571 -15.41 -4.71 -2.76
C LEU A 571 -14.06 -4.96 -3.43
N VAL A 572 -13.58 -6.17 -3.42
CA VAL A 572 -12.35 -6.58 -4.11
C VAL A 572 -12.74 -7.23 -5.42
N LYS A 573 -12.10 -6.86 -6.51
CA LYS A 573 -12.25 -7.55 -7.78
C LYS A 573 -11.64 -8.95 -7.67
N ALA A 574 -12.30 -9.95 -8.23
CA ALA A 574 -11.68 -11.27 -8.33
C ALA A 574 -10.50 -11.18 -9.31
N ASP A 575 -9.32 -11.50 -8.85
CA ASP A 575 -8.17 -11.66 -9.74
C ASP A 575 -8.37 -12.90 -10.60
N ASP A 576 -8.38 -12.72 -11.92
CA ASP A 576 -8.28 -13.80 -12.89
C ASP A 576 -6.84 -14.37 -12.99
N ALA A 577 -5.91 -13.83 -12.22
CA ALA A 577 -4.54 -14.33 -12.17
C ALA A 577 -4.46 -15.62 -11.33
N PRO A 578 -3.71 -16.63 -11.77
CA PRO A 578 -3.41 -17.77 -10.91
C PRO A 578 -2.73 -17.28 -9.63
N PRO A 579 -2.99 -17.94 -8.49
CA PRO A 579 -2.33 -17.56 -7.24
C PRO A 579 -0.81 -17.49 -7.48
N PRO A 580 -0.12 -16.45 -7.02
CA PRO A 580 1.32 -16.43 -7.11
C PRO A 580 1.86 -17.69 -6.44
N GLU A 581 2.72 -18.43 -7.14
CA GLU A 581 3.47 -19.52 -6.53
C GLU A 581 4.08 -18.98 -5.24
N GLU A 582 3.72 -19.61 -4.13
CA GLU A 582 4.17 -19.23 -2.80
C GLU A 582 5.69 -19.07 -2.80
N ALA A 583 6.17 -17.84 -2.88
CA ALA A 583 7.51 -17.50 -2.48
C ALA A 583 7.58 -17.76 -0.98
N LYS A 584 8.03 -18.94 -0.60
CA LYS A 584 8.40 -19.28 0.76
C LYS A 584 9.69 -18.57 1.12
N GLU A 585 9.63 -17.26 1.22
CA GLU A 585 10.55 -16.53 2.08
C GLU A 585 9.85 -16.45 3.44
N SER A 586 10.41 -17.15 4.40
CA SER A 586 10.06 -17.03 5.81
C SER A 586 10.50 -15.64 6.29
N SER A 587 9.69 -14.63 5.99
CA SER A 587 9.81 -13.34 6.66
C SER A 587 9.42 -13.57 8.12
N GLU A 588 10.30 -13.23 9.04
CA GLU A 588 9.98 -13.23 10.47
C GLU A 588 8.68 -12.43 10.68
N PRO A 589 7.75 -12.95 11.50
CA PRO A 589 6.47 -12.29 11.72
C PRO A 589 6.70 -10.88 12.29
N PHE A 590 6.04 -9.88 11.71
CA PHE A 590 6.08 -8.49 12.16
C PHE A 590 5.30 -8.36 13.48
N PRO A 591 5.94 -8.16 14.64
CA PRO A 591 5.27 -8.03 15.91
C PRO A 591 4.37 -6.79 15.95
N ILE A 592 3.10 -6.99 16.25
CA ILE A 592 2.10 -5.90 16.37
C ILE A 592 1.48 -5.97 17.77
N SER A 593 1.42 -4.84 18.46
CA SER A 593 0.65 -4.69 19.70
C SER A 593 -0.28 -3.48 19.63
N VAL A 594 -1.49 -3.63 20.21
CA VAL A 594 -2.47 -2.55 20.36
C VAL A 594 -2.97 -2.56 21.80
N GLY A 595 -2.68 -1.51 22.55
CA GLY A 595 -3.08 -1.38 23.95
C GLY A 595 -4.58 -1.39 24.12
N ASP A 596 -5.27 -0.43 23.53
CA ASP A 596 -6.73 -0.28 23.59
C ASP A 596 -7.36 -0.10 22.20
N VAL A 597 -8.36 -0.89 21.86
CA VAL A 597 -9.29 -0.58 20.75
C VAL A 597 -10.60 -0.09 21.35
N ILE A 598 -10.96 1.16 21.12
CA ILE A 598 -12.09 1.85 21.74
C ILE A 598 -13.18 2.12 20.72
N LEU A 599 -14.36 1.59 20.97
CA LEU A 599 -15.56 1.80 20.16
C LEU A 599 -16.46 2.86 20.80
N LYS A 600 -16.82 3.91 20.05
CA LYS A 600 -17.67 5.00 20.55
C LYS A 600 -18.90 5.20 19.67
N ASN A 601 -20.06 4.76 20.15
CA ASN A 601 -21.38 5.02 19.53
C ASN A 601 -21.48 4.60 18.06
N ASN A 602 -21.05 3.37 17.74
CA ASN A 602 -21.07 2.83 16.40
C ASN A 602 -22.44 2.21 16.05
N LEU A 603 -22.73 2.13 14.75
CA LEU A 603 -23.93 1.58 14.16
C LEU A 603 -23.55 0.61 13.04
N VAL A 604 -24.07 -0.61 13.10
CA VAL A 604 -23.98 -1.59 12.02
C VAL A 604 -25.40 -1.94 11.57
N SER A 605 -25.71 -1.67 10.33
CA SER A 605 -26.97 -2.06 9.67
C SER A 605 -26.75 -3.35 8.90
N PHE A 606 -27.64 -4.30 9.06
CA PHE A 606 -27.64 -5.56 8.32
C PHE A 606 -28.92 -5.73 7.54
N THR A 607 -28.81 -6.13 6.27
CA THR A 607 -29.94 -6.36 5.39
C THR A 607 -29.76 -7.69 4.65
N ASP A 608 -30.80 -8.54 4.64
CA ASP A 608 -30.79 -9.79 3.88
C ASP A 608 -31.97 -9.83 2.91
N SER A 609 -31.66 -9.80 1.60
CA SER A 609 -32.64 -9.87 0.52
C SER A 609 -32.87 -11.29 -0.01
N THR A 610 -32.20 -12.32 0.53
CA THR A 610 -32.44 -13.73 0.18
C THR A 610 -33.73 -14.27 0.74
N VAL A 611 -34.34 -13.56 1.70
CA VAL A 611 -35.62 -13.86 2.32
C VAL A 611 -36.69 -12.85 1.89
N SER A 612 -37.95 -13.28 1.92
CA SER A 612 -39.10 -12.42 1.54
C SER A 612 -40.15 -12.43 2.67
N PRO A 613 -40.58 -11.26 3.15
CA PRO A 613 -40.04 -9.90 2.90
C PRO A 613 -38.60 -9.79 3.32
N ARG A 614 -37.88 -8.78 2.77
CA ARG A 614 -36.47 -8.49 3.13
C ARG A 614 -36.30 -8.34 4.62
N PHE A 615 -35.30 -8.99 5.21
CA PHE A 615 -34.92 -8.80 6.60
C PHE A 615 -33.99 -7.59 6.75
N SER A 616 -34.20 -6.79 7.80
CA SER A 616 -33.31 -5.70 8.19
C SER A 616 -33.24 -5.64 9.71
N SER A 617 -32.02 -5.39 10.22
CA SER A 617 -31.74 -5.18 11.64
C SER A 617 -30.57 -4.22 11.84
N GLN A 618 -30.55 -3.50 12.94
CA GLN A 618 -29.50 -2.53 13.26
C GLN A 618 -28.90 -2.82 14.63
N LEU A 619 -27.57 -2.91 14.67
CA LEU A 619 -26.80 -2.92 15.90
C LEU A 619 -26.35 -1.49 16.20
N SER A 620 -27.07 -0.82 17.09
CA SER A 620 -26.90 0.58 17.46
C SER A 620 -26.18 0.76 18.79
N LYS A 621 -25.66 1.98 19.04
CA LYS A 621 -24.98 2.37 20.29
C LYS A 621 -23.87 1.40 20.69
N LEU A 622 -23.22 0.81 19.67
CA LEU A 622 -22.11 -0.12 19.89
C LEU A 622 -20.94 0.63 20.47
N ARG A 623 -20.53 0.24 21.67
CA ARG A 623 -19.45 0.85 22.45
C ARG A 623 -18.75 -0.20 23.30
N GLY A 624 -17.51 0.10 23.67
CA GLY A 624 -16.71 -0.79 24.50
C GLY A 624 -15.24 -0.72 24.14
N SER A 625 -14.49 -1.70 24.58
CA SER A 625 -13.05 -1.79 24.30
C SER A 625 -12.57 -3.22 24.15
N ILE A 626 -11.47 -3.34 23.41
CA ILE A 626 -10.65 -4.55 23.38
C ILE A 626 -9.26 -4.12 23.83
N LYS A 627 -8.71 -4.77 24.89
CA LYS A 627 -7.46 -4.35 25.54
C LYS A 627 -6.39 -5.41 25.44
N GLY A 628 -5.19 -4.99 25.06
CA GLY A 628 -4.02 -5.85 25.01
C GLY A 628 -4.00 -6.80 23.82
N LEU A 629 -4.39 -6.32 22.62
CA LEU A 629 -4.20 -7.06 21.38
C LEU A 629 -2.71 -7.17 21.06
N SER A 630 -2.26 -8.36 20.69
CA SER A 630 -0.87 -8.60 20.28
C SER A 630 -0.81 -9.76 19.30
N SER A 631 0.15 -9.73 18.38
CA SER A 631 0.46 -10.85 17.51
C SER A 631 1.22 -11.99 18.22
N GLU A 632 1.64 -11.78 19.45
CA GLU A 632 2.28 -12.84 20.24
C GLU A 632 1.29 -13.95 20.61
N ASN A 633 1.71 -15.20 20.44
CA ASN A 633 0.84 -16.37 20.63
C ASN A 633 0.27 -16.51 22.06
N ILE A 634 0.98 -16.03 23.09
CA ILE A 634 0.57 -16.09 24.48
C ILE A 634 -0.37 -14.96 24.90
N ALA A 635 -0.47 -13.90 24.13
CA ALA A 635 -1.29 -12.75 24.43
C ALA A 635 -2.80 -13.10 24.43
N ARG A 636 -3.57 -12.48 25.30
CA ARG A 636 -5.03 -12.66 25.41
C ARG A 636 -5.66 -11.29 25.68
N ALA A 637 -6.19 -10.67 24.65
CA ALA A 637 -6.85 -9.37 24.75
C ALA A 637 -8.22 -9.48 25.41
N ASP A 638 -8.51 -8.60 26.38
CA ASP A 638 -9.79 -8.53 27.05
C ASP A 638 -10.82 -7.80 26.20
N VAL A 639 -11.98 -8.39 25.97
CA VAL A 639 -13.10 -7.83 25.22
C VAL A 639 -14.23 -7.44 26.15
N ASP A 640 -14.70 -6.21 26.04
CA ASP A 640 -15.92 -5.72 26.70
C ASP A 640 -16.66 -4.78 25.75
N ILE A 641 -17.65 -5.29 25.03
CA ILE A 641 -18.42 -4.58 24.03
C ILE A 641 -19.90 -4.69 24.34
N SER A 642 -20.61 -3.57 24.33
CA SER A 642 -22.05 -3.49 24.54
C SER A 642 -22.74 -2.72 23.42
N GLY A 643 -24.02 -3.06 23.18
CA GLY A 643 -24.81 -2.42 22.16
C GLY A 643 -26.31 -2.69 22.31
N LYS A 644 -27.07 -2.22 21.32
CA LYS A 644 -28.51 -2.46 21.19
C LYS A 644 -28.83 -2.95 19.79
N VAL A 645 -29.61 -4.01 19.70
CA VAL A 645 -30.17 -4.48 18.43
C VAL A 645 -31.59 -3.97 18.29
N ASP A 646 -31.89 -3.34 17.16
CA ASP A 646 -33.19 -2.70 16.86
C ASP A 646 -33.66 -1.80 18.00
N ASP A 647 -32.72 -1.03 18.63
CA ASP A 647 -32.89 -0.09 19.76
C ASP A 647 -33.33 -0.67 21.12
N TYR A 648 -33.78 -1.91 21.18
CA TYR A 648 -34.37 -2.52 22.36
C TYR A 648 -33.53 -3.65 22.92
N ALA A 649 -33.21 -4.66 22.10
CA ALA A 649 -32.49 -5.85 22.55
C ALA A 649 -31.08 -5.50 23.01
N SER A 650 -30.69 -5.98 24.19
CA SER A 650 -29.35 -5.73 24.71
C SER A 650 -28.35 -6.74 24.15
N LEU A 651 -27.17 -6.27 23.77
CA LEU A 651 -26.03 -7.07 23.42
C LEU A 651 -24.87 -6.75 24.36
N LEU A 652 -24.25 -7.78 24.91
CA LEU A 652 -23.01 -7.70 25.67
C LEU A 652 -22.07 -8.81 25.21
N VAL A 653 -20.87 -8.44 24.82
CA VAL A 653 -19.81 -9.37 24.43
C VAL A 653 -18.64 -9.17 25.37
N THR A 654 -18.26 -10.22 26.09
CA THR A 654 -17.12 -10.19 27.01
C THR A 654 -16.25 -11.42 26.80
N GLY A 655 -14.99 -11.33 27.18
CA GLY A 655 -14.10 -12.48 27.10
C GLY A 655 -12.66 -12.14 26.70
N LYS A 656 -11.99 -13.10 26.09
CA LYS A 656 -10.59 -12.96 25.68
C LYS A 656 -10.38 -13.46 24.26
N ILE A 657 -9.59 -12.73 23.49
CA ILE A 657 -9.27 -13.08 22.11
C ILE A 657 -7.78 -12.89 21.82
N ASN A 658 -7.28 -13.60 20.83
CA ASN A 658 -6.04 -13.30 20.14
C ASN A 658 -6.23 -13.51 18.63
N PRO A 659 -6.73 -12.51 17.89
CA PRO A 659 -7.00 -12.62 16.48
C PRO A 659 -5.78 -12.32 15.61
N LEU A 660 -4.66 -11.82 16.19
CA LEU A 660 -3.46 -11.40 15.48
C LEU A 660 -2.35 -12.46 15.49
N SER A 661 -2.53 -13.56 16.29
CA SER A 661 -1.57 -14.67 16.30
C SER A 661 -1.88 -15.68 15.20
N GLU A 662 -0.89 -16.45 14.80
CA GLU A 662 -1.08 -17.59 13.88
C GLU A 662 -2.05 -18.62 14.45
N ASP A 663 -1.97 -18.89 15.76
CA ASP A 663 -2.90 -19.73 16.50
C ASP A 663 -4.05 -18.88 17.04
N LEU A 664 -5.15 -18.82 16.31
CA LEU A 664 -6.35 -18.07 16.71
C LEU A 664 -6.86 -18.55 18.07
N TYR A 665 -6.95 -17.62 19.02
CA TYR A 665 -7.56 -17.88 20.33
C TYR A 665 -8.80 -17.03 20.52
N THR A 666 -9.90 -17.65 20.97
CA THR A 666 -11.15 -16.97 21.30
C THR A 666 -11.83 -17.67 22.47
N ASP A 667 -12.08 -16.98 23.57
CA ASP A 667 -12.96 -17.39 24.67
C ASP A 667 -13.95 -16.25 24.92
N ILE A 668 -15.04 -16.27 24.17
CA ILE A 668 -16.03 -15.20 24.16
C ILE A 668 -17.36 -15.68 24.71
N LYS A 669 -17.91 -14.86 25.58
CA LYS A 669 -19.31 -14.91 26.03
C LYS A 669 -20.08 -13.78 25.35
N LEU A 670 -21.20 -14.12 24.72
CA LEU A 670 -22.14 -13.16 24.14
C LEU A 670 -23.48 -13.33 24.83
N ASP A 671 -23.92 -12.28 25.53
CA ASP A 671 -25.28 -12.18 26.12
C ASP A 671 -26.14 -11.29 25.22
N PHE A 672 -27.16 -11.87 24.65
CA PHE A 672 -28.13 -11.17 23.81
C PHE A 672 -29.52 -11.38 24.37
N SER A 673 -30.25 -10.32 24.66
CA SER A 673 -31.52 -10.45 25.40
C SER A 673 -32.63 -9.57 24.85
N ASP A 674 -33.84 -10.11 24.95
CA ASP A 674 -35.13 -9.44 24.69
C ASP A 674 -35.35 -9.04 23.19
N TYR A 675 -34.77 -9.75 22.23
CA TYR A 675 -34.98 -9.49 20.83
C TYR A 675 -36.40 -9.86 20.38
N ASN A 676 -37.06 -8.95 19.64
CA ASN A 676 -38.40 -9.19 19.14
C ASN A 676 -38.37 -10.18 17.97
N MET A 677 -38.90 -11.39 18.21
CA MET A 677 -38.88 -12.45 17.21
C MET A 677 -39.76 -12.21 15.99
N VAL A 678 -40.72 -11.28 16.06
CA VAL A 678 -41.58 -10.92 14.91
C VAL A 678 -40.73 -10.45 13.73
N SER A 679 -39.59 -9.78 14.00
CA SER A 679 -38.62 -9.35 13.00
C SER A 679 -38.00 -10.53 12.23
N LEU A 680 -37.96 -11.75 12.82
CA LEU A 680 -37.41 -12.96 12.19
C LEU A 680 -38.45 -13.67 11.28
N THR A 681 -39.66 -13.14 11.13
CA THR A 681 -40.70 -13.71 10.26
C THR A 681 -40.21 -14.05 8.84
N PRO A 682 -39.32 -13.26 8.17
CA PRO A 682 -38.81 -13.62 6.86
C PRO A 682 -38.05 -14.97 6.85
N TYR A 683 -37.29 -15.24 7.90
CA TYR A 683 -36.55 -16.52 8.04
C TYR A 683 -37.45 -17.67 8.45
N THR A 684 -38.33 -17.45 9.44
CA THR A 684 -39.27 -18.51 9.88
C THR A 684 -40.27 -18.84 8.77
N GLY A 685 -40.69 -17.84 8.00
CA GLY A 685 -41.54 -18.03 6.82
C GLY A 685 -40.86 -18.89 5.76
N LYS A 686 -39.60 -18.61 5.45
CA LYS A 686 -38.83 -19.34 4.46
C LYS A 686 -38.51 -20.79 4.91
N PHE A 687 -37.98 -20.97 6.14
CA PHE A 687 -37.42 -22.25 6.56
C PHE A 687 -38.38 -23.09 7.43
N ILE A 688 -39.32 -22.45 8.14
CA ILE A 688 -40.29 -23.13 9.01
C ILE A 688 -41.69 -23.16 8.42
N GLY A 689 -42.01 -22.29 7.45
CA GLY A 689 -43.30 -22.21 6.82
C GLY A 689 -44.36 -21.50 7.66
N ASN A 690 -43.93 -20.71 8.69
CA ASN A 690 -44.84 -19.94 9.54
C ASN A 690 -44.28 -18.54 9.83
N ALA A 691 -45.16 -17.56 9.94
CA ALA A 691 -44.83 -16.28 10.55
C ALA A 691 -44.60 -16.42 12.06
N VAL A 692 -43.99 -15.42 12.68
CA VAL A 692 -43.94 -15.27 14.12
C VAL A 692 -45.01 -14.24 14.54
N ASP A 693 -45.94 -14.64 15.41
CA ASP A 693 -46.96 -13.76 15.91
C ASP A 693 -46.43 -12.91 17.10
N LYS A 694 -45.72 -13.54 18.01
CA LYS A 694 -45.05 -12.90 19.13
C LYS A 694 -43.94 -13.76 19.68
N GLY A 695 -43.05 -13.14 20.45
CA GLY A 695 -42.00 -13.82 21.20
C GLY A 695 -40.76 -12.93 21.35
N LYS A 696 -40.04 -13.21 22.43
CA LYS A 696 -38.73 -12.61 22.69
C LYS A 696 -37.67 -13.69 22.65
N LEU A 697 -36.55 -13.38 22.01
CA LEU A 697 -35.35 -14.22 21.94
C LEU A 697 -34.29 -13.67 22.87
N SER A 698 -33.76 -14.54 23.72
CA SER A 698 -32.51 -14.28 24.44
C SER A 698 -31.55 -15.43 24.22
N VAL A 699 -30.26 -15.11 24.04
CA VAL A 699 -29.22 -16.09 23.73
C VAL A 699 -27.99 -15.84 24.59
N ASP A 700 -27.50 -16.86 25.27
CA ASP A 700 -26.22 -16.87 25.97
C ASP A 700 -25.29 -17.81 25.17
N LEU A 701 -24.30 -17.24 24.49
CA LEU A 701 -23.37 -17.97 23.68
C LEU A 701 -22.01 -17.97 24.35
N LYS A 702 -21.36 -19.13 24.37
CA LYS A 702 -19.98 -19.28 24.81
C LYS A 702 -19.21 -20.00 23.74
N TYR A 703 -18.22 -19.33 23.16
CA TYR A 703 -17.38 -19.86 22.11
C TYR A 703 -15.93 -19.90 22.57
N LEU A 704 -15.34 -21.08 22.50
CA LEU A 704 -13.93 -21.31 22.69
C LEU A 704 -13.33 -21.79 21.36
N VAL A 705 -12.36 -21.06 20.86
CA VAL A 705 -11.48 -21.48 19.75
C VAL A 705 -10.07 -21.60 20.31
N SER A 706 -9.44 -22.72 20.08
CA SER A 706 -8.07 -22.97 20.46
C SER A 706 -7.50 -24.00 19.47
N GLU A 707 -6.32 -23.72 18.92
CA GLU A 707 -5.70 -24.60 17.89
C GLU A 707 -6.68 -24.90 16.74
N ASN A 708 -7.37 -23.87 16.27
CA ASN A 708 -8.39 -23.89 15.21
C ASN A 708 -9.61 -24.78 15.48
N ASP A 709 -9.71 -25.40 16.66
CA ASP A 709 -10.88 -26.15 17.10
C ASP A 709 -11.91 -25.26 17.80
N LEU A 710 -13.10 -25.17 17.22
CA LEU A 710 -14.25 -24.45 17.77
C LEU A 710 -15.10 -25.33 18.66
N LYS A 711 -15.36 -24.91 19.89
CA LYS A 711 -16.32 -25.47 20.83
C LYS A 711 -17.31 -24.40 21.28
N GLY A 712 -18.57 -24.51 20.86
CA GLY A 712 -19.63 -23.57 21.18
C GLY A 712 -20.71 -24.18 22.07
N LYS A 713 -21.17 -23.44 23.06
CA LYS A 713 -22.38 -23.71 23.87
C LYS A 713 -23.33 -22.56 23.65
N ASN A 714 -24.50 -22.87 23.09
CA ASN A 714 -25.52 -21.87 22.79
C ASN A 714 -26.76 -22.19 23.59
N LYS A 715 -27.08 -21.37 24.56
CA LYS A 715 -28.32 -21.41 25.29
C LYS A 715 -29.31 -20.44 24.68
N VAL A 716 -30.39 -20.95 24.12
CA VAL A 716 -31.43 -20.17 23.43
C VAL A 716 -32.69 -20.19 24.29
N LEU A 717 -33.10 -19.02 24.72
CA LEU A 717 -34.31 -18.83 25.49
C LEU A 717 -35.36 -18.07 24.67
N LEU A 718 -36.51 -18.71 24.39
CA LEU A 718 -37.64 -18.05 23.75
C LEU A 718 -38.72 -17.83 24.81
N ASP A 719 -39.12 -16.57 25.00
CA ASP A 719 -40.19 -16.21 25.93
C ASP A 719 -41.45 -15.83 25.14
N GLN A 720 -42.58 -16.45 25.51
CA GLN A 720 -43.93 -16.27 24.93
C GLN A 720 -43.96 -16.49 23.38
N PHE A 721 -43.03 -17.30 22.86
CA PHE A 721 -42.97 -17.59 21.43
C PHE A 721 -44.26 -18.24 20.92
N THR A 722 -44.83 -17.67 19.85
CA THR A 722 -46.04 -18.16 19.20
C THR A 722 -45.89 -18.05 17.68
N LEU A 723 -46.14 -19.19 17.01
CA LEU A 723 -46.24 -19.20 15.55
C LEU A 723 -47.49 -18.51 15.08
N GLY A 724 -47.37 -17.69 14.06
CA GLY A 724 -48.47 -17.04 13.35
C GLY A 724 -48.96 -17.84 12.15
N LYS A 725 -49.49 -17.12 11.18
CA LYS A 725 -50.05 -17.70 9.94
C LYS A 725 -49.04 -18.56 9.18
N LYS A 726 -49.53 -19.65 8.56
CA LYS A 726 -48.76 -20.45 7.63
C LYS A 726 -48.32 -19.64 6.42
N ILE A 727 -47.06 -19.78 6.03
CA ILE A 727 -46.45 -19.18 4.84
C ILE A 727 -46.02 -20.33 3.90
N LYS A 728 -46.45 -20.26 2.64
CA LYS A 728 -46.04 -21.26 1.65
C LYS A 728 -44.57 -20.99 1.26
N SER A 729 -43.72 -21.96 1.50
CA SER A 729 -42.28 -21.91 1.10
C SER A 729 -41.86 -23.29 0.59
N LYS A 730 -41.05 -23.29 -0.47
CA LYS A 730 -40.43 -24.52 -0.99
C LYS A 730 -39.30 -25.03 -0.10
N ASP A 731 -38.68 -24.14 0.67
CA ASP A 731 -37.54 -24.41 1.54
C ASP A 731 -38.00 -24.81 2.96
N ALA A 732 -39.30 -24.75 3.25
CA ALA A 732 -39.80 -25.07 4.58
C ALA A 732 -39.68 -26.55 4.90
N VAL A 733 -39.23 -26.84 6.13
CA VAL A 733 -39.18 -28.22 6.63
C VAL A 733 -40.57 -28.85 6.69
N ASN A 734 -40.69 -30.09 6.17
CA ASN A 734 -41.94 -30.83 6.22
C ASN A 734 -42.06 -31.60 7.56
N LEU A 735 -42.10 -30.85 8.67
CA LEU A 735 -42.18 -31.40 10.03
C LEU A 735 -43.33 -30.73 10.79
N PRO A 736 -43.93 -31.42 11.78
CA PRO A 736 -44.95 -30.85 12.64
C PRO A 736 -44.34 -29.86 13.67
N VAL A 737 -43.84 -28.71 13.19
CA VAL A 737 -43.10 -27.72 14.00
C VAL A 737 -43.95 -27.23 15.20
N GLY A 738 -45.25 -27.10 15.01
CA GLY A 738 -46.16 -26.74 16.11
C GLY A 738 -46.12 -27.72 17.27
N LEU A 739 -46.02 -29.04 16.98
CA LEU A 739 -45.88 -30.07 17.98
C LEU A 739 -44.49 -29.98 18.64
N ALA A 740 -43.42 -29.75 17.88
CA ALA A 740 -42.11 -29.58 18.46
C ALA A 740 -42.01 -28.39 19.43
N ILE A 741 -42.65 -27.28 19.08
CA ILE A 741 -42.73 -26.10 19.95
C ILE A 741 -43.54 -26.41 21.19
N ALA A 742 -44.69 -27.06 21.06
CA ALA A 742 -45.53 -27.42 22.18
C ALA A 742 -44.85 -28.38 23.16
N LEU A 743 -43.99 -29.27 22.65
CA LEU A 743 -43.17 -30.19 23.47
C LEU A 743 -42.14 -29.46 24.33
N VAL A 744 -41.45 -28.46 23.79
CA VAL A 744 -40.36 -27.76 24.51
C VAL A 744 -40.87 -26.59 25.35
N LYS A 745 -42.07 -26.08 25.07
CA LYS A 745 -42.65 -24.91 25.75
C LYS A 745 -43.17 -25.30 27.15
N ASP A 746 -42.68 -24.63 28.20
CA ASP A 746 -43.06 -24.86 29.57
C ASP A 746 -44.39 -24.20 29.95
N THR A 747 -44.80 -24.35 31.23
CA THR A 747 -46.04 -23.76 31.77
C THR A 747 -46.03 -22.24 31.86
N LYS A 748 -44.84 -21.61 31.82
CA LYS A 748 -44.67 -20.17 31.82
C LYS A 748 -44.55 -19.59 30.40
N GLY A 749 -44.65 -20.42 29.37
CA GLY A 749 -44.55 -20.02 27.98
C GLY A 749 -43.11 -19.87 27.48
N LYS A 750 -42.11 -20.37 28.21
CA LYS A 750 -40.69 -20.34 27.89
C LYS A 750 -40.24 -21.62 27.21
N ILE A 751 -39.31 -21.47 26.26
CA ILE A 751 -38.60 -22.53 25.59
C ILE A 751 -37.11 -22.32 25.86
N ASP A 752 -36.47 -23.27 26.49
CA ASP A 752 -35.04 -23.26 26.83
C ASP A 752 -34.38 -24.42 26.13
N ILE A 753 -33.46 -24.11 25.21
CA ILE A 753 -32.79 -25.09 24.32
C ILE A 753 -31.28 -24.87 24.36
N ASP A 754 -30.55 -25.92 24.63
CA ASP A 754 -29.09 -25.97 24.47
C ASP A 754 -28.71 -26.49 23.07
N VAL A 755 -27.94 -25.70 22.32
CA VAL A 755 -27.50 -26.01 20.97
C VAL A 755 -25.95 -26.06 20.95
N PRO A 756 -25.33 -27.22 21.17
CA PRO A 756 -23.88 -27.32 21.10
C PRO A 756 -23.40 -27.23 19.65
N VAL A 757 -22.29 -26.49 19.44
CA VAL A 757 -21.63 -26.34 18.15
C VAL A 757 -20.19 -26.82 18.28
N LYS A 758 -19.70 -27.56 17.30
CA LYS A 758 -18.29 -27.98 17.18
C LYS A 758 -17.87 -27.95 15.73
N GLY A 759 -16.60 -27.61 15.49
CA GLY A 759 -16.03 -27.59 14.16
C GLY A 759 -14.54 -27.31 14.18
N ASN A 760 -13.89 -27.49 13.05
CA ASN A 760 -12.50 -27.10 12.84
C ASN A 760 -12.48 -25.95 11.82
N LEU A 761 -11.75 -24.88 12.10
CA LEU A 761 -11.70 -23.69 11.25
C LEU A 761 -10.82 -23.88 10.01
N ASP A 762 -9.92 -24.85 10.03
CA ASP A 762 -9.06 -25.19 8.87
C ASP A 762 -9.81 -25.97 7.79
N ASP A 763 -11.02 -26.50 8.09
CA ASP A 763 -11.84 -27.15 7.09
C ASP A 763 -12.41 -26.10 6.11
N PRO A 764 -12.02 -26.11 4.82
CA PRO A 764 -12.52 -25.13 3.83
C PRO A 764 -14.05 -25.15 3.65
N LYS A 765 -14.70 -26.26 4.06
CA LYS A 765 -16.16 -26.43 4.01
C LYS A 765 -16.85 -25.94 5.29
N PHE A 766 -16.09 -25.62 6.32
CA PHE A 766 -16.65 -25.14 7.58
C PHE A 766 -17.22 -23.74 7.41
N LYS A 767 -18.53 -23.62 7.60
CA LYS A 767 -19.24 -22.33 7.69
C LYS A 767 -19.98 -22.27 9.00
N LEU A 768 -19.55 -21.43 9.90
CA LEU A 768 -20.13 -21.28 11.26
C LEU A 768 -21.66 -21.11 11.21
N SER A 769 -22.17 -20.28 10.31
CA SER A 769 -23.61 -20.09 10.11
C SER A 769 -24.31 -21.41 9.73
N GLY A 770 -23.75 -22.15 8.80
CA GLY A 770 -24.29 -23.45 8.37
C GLY A 770 -24.34 -24.47 9.52
N VAL A 771 -23.31 -24.54 10.33
CA VAL A 771 -23.23 -25.44 11.48
C VAL A 771 -24.24 -25.09 12.55
N ILE A 772 -24.42 -23.80 12.86
CA ILE A 772 -25.44 -23.34 13.83
C ILE A 772 -26.86 -23.68 13.34
N PHE A 773 -27.19 -23.38 12.08
CA PHE A 773 -28.50 -23.69 11.53
C PHE A 773 -28.76 -25.19 11.42
N THR A 774 -27.75 -25.99 11.07
CA THR A 774 -27.84 -27.46 11.05
C THR A 774 -28.04 -28.03 12.46
N ALA A 775 -27.33 -27.55 13.44
CA ALA A 775 -27.47 -27.99 14.83
C ALA A 775 -28.86 -27.65 15.38
N LEU A 776 -29.38 -26.45 15.14
CA LEU A 776 -30.75 -26.07 15.49
C LEU A 776 -31.79 -26.90 14.75
N GLY A 777 -31.61 -27.12 13.44
CA GLY A 777 -32.46 -27.96 12.63
C GLY A 777 -32.50 -29.41 13.15
N ASN A 778 -31.37 -29.98 13.51
CA ASN A 778 -31.27 -31.33 14.10
C ASN A 778 -32.00 -31.42 15.45
N VAL A 779 -31.89 -30.40 16.30
CA VAL A 779 -32.64 -30.35 17.57
C VAL A 779 -34.14 -30.36 17.29
N ILE A 780 -34.63 -29.50 16.39
CA ILE A 780 -36.06 -29.46 16.01
C ILE A 780 -36.49 -30.78 15.37
N THR A 781 -35.70 -31.34 14.47
CA THR A 781 -36.00 -32.63 13.81
C THR A 781 -36.11 -33.78 14.84
N ASN A 782 -35.13 -33.89 15.75
CA ASN A 782 -35.16 -34.93 16.79
C ASN A 782 -36.36 -34.82 17.69
N ILE A 783 -36.76 -33.59 18.06
CA ILE A 783 -37.96 -33.33 18.87
C ILE A 783 -39.23 -33.70 18.09
N ALA A 784 -39.32 -33.35 16.82
CA ALA A 784 -40.47 -33.60 15.97
C ALA A 784 -40.66 -35.08 15.63
N THR A 785 -39.55 -35.81 15.37
CA THR A 785 -39.56 -37.21 14.92
C THR A 785 -39.65 -38.23 16.07
N SER A 786 -39.23 -37.82 17.29
CA SER A 786 -39.27 -38.69 18.49
C SER A 786 -39.85 -37.92 19.71
N PRO A 787 -41.12 -37.52 19.62
CA PRO A 787 -41.73 -36.66 20.62
C PRO A 787 -41.82 -37.21 22.05
N PHE A 788 -42.06 -38.52 22.20
CA PHE A 788 -42.08 -39.16 23.49
C PHE A 788 -40.70 -39.32 24.13
N LYS A 789 -39.67 -39.56 23.29
CA LYS A 789 -38.27 -39.62 23.74
C LYS A 789 -37.81 -38.22 24.20
N ALA A 790 -38.20 -37.17 23.45
CA ALA A 790 -37.92 -35.78 23.84
C ALA A 790 -38.65 -35.44 25.17
N LEU A 791 -39.93 -35.82 25.35
CA LEU A 791 -40.68 -35.60 26.56
C LEU A 791 -40.11 -36.36 27.75
N SER A 792 -39.70 -37.62 27.55
CA SER A 792 -39.04 -38.45 28.55
C SER A 792 -37.75 -37.79 29.07
N LYS A 793 -36.92 -37.33 28.17
CA LYS A 793 -35.68 -36.67 28.52
C LYS A 793 -35.91 -35.38 29.32
N LEU A 794 -36.93 -34.60 28.98
CA LEU A 794 -37.29 -33.40 29.69
C LEU A 794 -37.87 -33.70 31.08
N ALA A 795 -38.47 -34.91 31.32
CA ALA A 795 -39.00 -35.37 32.58
C ALA A 795 -37.96 -36.08 33.47
N GLY A 796 -36.69 -36.17 33.04
CA GLY A 796 -35.58 -36.84 33.75
C GLY A 796 -35.59 -38.37 33.63
N GLY A 797 -36.37 -38.93 32.68
CA GLY A 797 -36.41 -40.37 32.39
C GLY A 797 -35.71 -40.71 31.07
N GLY A 798 -35.24 -41.97 30.94
CA GLY A 798 -34.55 -42.44 29.72
C GLY A 798 -35.38 -43.39 28.85
N GLU A 799 -36.56 -43.80 29.31
CA GLU A 799 -37.40 -44.80 28.65
C GLU A 799 -38.35 -44.19 27.61
N ASN A 800 -38.68 -44.97 26.58
CA ASN A 800 -39.67 -44.57 25.60
C ASN A 800 -41.10 -44.63 26.21
N MET A 801 -41.85 -43.58 26.12
CA MET A 801 -43.18 -43.37 26.70
C MET A 801 -44.28 -43.38 25.62
N ASP A 802 -44.05 -43.85 24.42
CA ASP A 802 -44.97 -43.85 23.28
C ASP A 802 -46.06 -44.95 23.35
N HIS A 803 -45.96 -45.93 24.26
CA HIS A 803 -46.92 -46.98 24.45
C HIS A 803 -46.87 -47.53 25.85
N VAL A 804 -47.89 -48.28 26.21
CA VAL A 804 -47.98 -49.18 27.40
C VAL A 804 -48.46 -50.52 26.96
N GLN A 805 -48.17 -51.52 27.76
CA GLN A 805 -48.58 -52.94 27.50
C GLN A 805 -49.55 -53.45 28.57
N PHE A 806 -50.49 -54.24 28.09
CA PHE A 806 -51.48 -54.87 28.88
C PHE A 806 -51.32 -56.36 28.87
N LEU A 807 -51.75 -57.00 29.92
CA LEU A 807 -51.85 -58.48 29.90
C LEU A 807 -52.89 -58.89 28.85
N ALA A 808 -52.60 -60.03 28.16
CA ALA A 808 -53.53 -60.56 27.21
C ALA A 808 -54.90 -60.84 27.81
N GLY A 809 -55.98 -60.57 27.04
CA GLY A 809 -57.34 -60.81 27.46
C GLY A 809 -57.94 -59.85 28.50
N GLY A 810 -57.16 -58.85 29.01
CA GLY A 810 -57.60 -57.94 30.06
C GLY A 810 -57.17 -56.52 29.97
N PRO A 811 -57.75 -55.62 30.76
CA PRO A 811 -57.33 -54.24 30.83
C PRO A 811 -56.30 -53.99 31.93
N THR A 812 -55.63 -55.03 32.41
CA THR A 812 -54.61 -54.86 33.48
C THR A 812 -53.25 -54.49 32.88
N LEU A 813 -52.72 -53.35 33.30
CA LEU A 813 -51.39 -52.89 32.95
C LEU A 813 -50.31 -53.78 33.59
N LEU A 814 -49.18 -53.90 32.89
CA LEU A 814 -48.00 -54.50 33.53
C LEU A 814 -47.46 -53.52 34.59
N PRO A 815 -46.95 -53.94 35.75
CA PRO A 815 -46.63 -53.13 36.91
C PRO A 815 -45.62 -52.01 36.61
N GLU A 816 -44.72 -52.20 35.65
CA GLU A 816 -43.75 -51.20 35.20
C GLU A 816 -44.38 -50.03 34.45
N HIS A 817 -45.55 -50.24 33.81
CA HIS A 817 -46.20 -49.26 33.00
C HIS A 817 -47.03 -48.26 33.83
N ASP A 818 -47.47 -48.58 35.02
CA ASP A 818 -48.13 -47.66 35.93
C ASP A 818 -47.23 -46.48 36.30
N LYS A 819 -45.95 -46.74 36.66
CA LYS A 819 -44.98 -45.69 36.96
C LYS A 819 -44.70 -44.84 35.73
N ARG A 820 -44.65 -45.45 34.55
CA ARG A 820 -44.44 -44.78 33.27
C ARG A 820 -45.57 -43.81 32.93
N LEU A 821 -46.85 -44.19 33.17
CA LEU A 821 -48.00 -43.32 32.97
C LEU A 821 -48.04 -42.15 33.96
N VAL A 822 -47.66 -42.37 35.23
CA VAL A 822 -47.57 -41.27 36.20
C VAL A 822 -46.49 -40.28 35.78
N THR A 823 -45.34 -40.74 35.30
CA THR A 823 -44.27 -39.89 34.81
C THR A 823 -44.68 -39.14 33.54
N LEU A 824 -45.37 -39.82 32.60
CA LEU A 824 -45.94 -39.18 31.41
C LEU A 824 -46.97 -38.11 31.77
N GLY A 825 -47.87 -38.39 32.74
CA GLY A 825 -48.84 -37.45 33.21
C GLY A 825 -48.21 -36.17 33.79
N LYS A 826 -47.16 -36.32 34.63
CA LYS A 826 -46.39 -35.18 35.17
C LYS A 826 -45.66 -34.42 34.07
N ALA A 827 -45.07 -35.12 33.12
CA ALA A 827 -44.40 -34.47 31.99
C ALA A 827 -45.41 -33.64 31.14
N LEU A 828 -46.55 -34.18 30.85
CA LEU A 828 -47.66 -33.51 30.15
C LEU A 828 -48.26 -32.33 30.94
N GLN A 829 -48.31 -32.40 32.24
CA GLN A 829 -48.73 -31.23 33.07
C GLN A 829 -47.82 -30.02 32.85
N GLN A 830 -46.51 -30.26 32.71
CA GLN A 830 -45.55 -29.20 32.45
C GLN A 830 -45.59 -28.65 31.00
N ARG A 831 -46.40 -29.28 30.13
CA ARG A 831 -46.55 -28.92 28.71
C ARG A 831 -48.03 -28.73 28.37
N PRO A 832 -48.69 -27.61 28.80
CA PRO A 832 -50.14 -27.46 28.74
C PRO A 832 -50.71 -27.40 27.30
N GLN A 833 -49.85 -27.19 26.31
CA GLN A 833 -50.27 -27.16 24.89
C GLN A 833 -50.31 -28.54 24.24
N LEU A 834 -49.81 -29.61 24.91
CA LEU A 834 -49.87 -30.97 24.37
C LEU A 834 -51.19 -31.63 24.68
N LEU A 835 -51.73 -32.34 23.71
CA LEU A 835 -52.83 -33.27 23.82
C LEU A 835 -52.30 -34.68 23.60
N LEU A 836 -52.80 -35.64 24.35
CA LEU A 836 -52.46 -37.04 24.21
C LEU A 836 -53.63 -37.79 23.58
N GLU A 837 -53.32 -38.48 22.51
CA GLU A 837 -54.28 -39.39 21.86
C GLU A 837 -53.85 -40.82 22.22
N VAL A 838 -54.76 -41.59 22.72
CA VAL A 838 -54.54 -42.96 23.19
C VAL A 838 -55.33 -43.90 22.27
N ARG A 839 -54.65 -44.77 21.55
CA ARG A 839 -55.21 -45.79 20.70
C ARG A 839 -55.09 -47.13 21.30
N GLY A 840 -56.13 -47.67 21.88
CA GLY A 840 -56.17 -49.02 22.38
C GLY A 840 -56.01 -50.02 21.25
N GLN A 841 -55.27 -51.06 21.51
CA GLN A 841 -55.03 -52.15 20.58
C GLN A 841 -55.46 -53.47 21.17
N TYR A 842 -55.86 -54.39 20.28
CA TYR A 842 -56.05 -55.82 20.57
C TYR A 842 -55.23 -56.63 19.64
N HIS A 843 -54.76 -57.83 20.14
CA HIS A 843 -54.03 -58.84 19.36
C HIS A 843 -54.81 -60.08 19.28
N VAL A 844 -55.28 -60.49 18.12
CA VAL A 844 -56.19 -61.57 17.93
C VAL A 844 -55.70 -62.90 18.55
N GLU A 845 -54.46 -63.27 18.25
CA GLU A 845 -53.90 -64.55 18.68
C GLU A 845 -53.62 -64.62 20.18
N SER A 846 -53.41 -63.50 20.86
CA SER A 846 -53.11 -63.47 22.30
C SER A 846 -54.36 -63.17 23.16
N ASP A 847 -55.23 -62.21 22.70
CA ASP A 847 -56.37 -61.79 23.47
C ASP A 847 -57.51 -62.82 23.36
N LYS A 848 -57.80 -63.32 22.16
CA LYS A 848 -58.92 -64.21 21.89
C LYS A 848 -58.94 -65.49 22.78
N PRO A 849 -57.82 -66.21 22.93
CA PRO A 849 -57.81 -67.41 23.76
C PRO A 849 -58.14 -67.11 25.24
N VAL A 850 -57.60 -65.99 25.78
CA VAL A 850 -57.79 -65.61 27.16
C VAL A 850 -59.25 -65.10 27.37
N LEU A 851 -59.81 -64.33 26.39
CA LEU A 851 -61.22 -63.98 26.44
C LEU A 851 -62.16 -65.18 26.31
N GLN A 852 -61.80 -66.15 25.52
CA GLN A 852 -62.55 -67.44 25.40
C GLN A 852 -62.57 -68.18 26.75
N GLU A 853 -61.41 -68.26 27.40
CA GLU A 853 -61.27 -68.83 28.72
C GLU A 853 -62.11 -68.08 29.75
N HIS A 854 -62.05 -66.72 29.74
CA HIS A 854 -62.82 -65.88 30.66
C HIS A 854 -64.30 -65.99 30.39
N LYS A 855 -64.77 -66.05 29.13
CA LYS A 855 -66.16 -66.25 28.71
C LYS A 855 -66.65 -67.57 29.12
N LEU A 856 -65.85 -68.58 28.98
CA LEU A 856 -66.20 -69.92 29.51
C LEU A 856 -66.35 -69.89 31.04
N LEU A 857 -65.45 -69.22 31.76
CA LEU A 857 -65.50 -69.13 33.25
C LEU A 857 -66.77 -68.39 33.67
N MET A 858 -67.12 -67.24 33.05
CA MET A 858 -68.36 -66.50 33.35
C MET A 858 -69.60 -67.34 33.03
N ARG A 859 -69.59 -68.14 32.04
CA ARG A 859 -70.73 -69.08 31.72
C ARG A 859 -70.83 -70.16 32.79
N LEU A 860 -69.69 -70.74 33.19
CA LEU A 860 -69.69 -71.75 34.25
C LEU A 860 -70.05 -71.16 35.60
N GLU A 861 -69.70 -69.90 35.89
CA GLU A 861 -70.17 -69.19 37.11
C GLU A 861 -71.69 -69.02 37.11
N LYS A 862 -72.25 -68.65 35.96
CA LYS A 862 -73.64 -68.45 35.75
C LYS A 862 -74.46 -69.77 35.91
N SER A 863 -73.91 -70.93 35.46
CA SER A 863 -74.50 -72.28 35.69
C SER A 863 -74.12 -72.91 37.00
N LYS A 864 -73.38 -72.19 37.88
CA LYS A 864 -72.87 -72.74 39.14
C LYS A 864 -71.95 -73.95 39.07
N GLN A 865 -71.31 -74.14 37.91
CA GLN A 865 -70.38 -75.22 37.63
C GLN A 865 -68.89 -74.69 37.57
N ALA A 866 -68.62 -73.43 37.94
CA ALA A 866 -67.30 -72.86 37.99
C ALA A 866 -66.39 -73.58 39.05
N PRO A 867 -65.04 -73.57 38.79
CA PRO A 867 -64.11 -74.10 39.81
C PRO A 867 -64.17 -73.24 41.07
N ALA A 868 -63.72 -73.79 42.21
CA ALA A 868 -63.69 -73.07 43.45
C ALA A 868 -62.88 -71.76 43.30
N LYS A 869 -63.24 -70.67 43.93
CA LYS A 869 -62.63 -69.32 43.79
C LYS A 869 -61.14 -69.36 43.92
N GLY A 870 -60.43 -68.93 42.83
CA GLY A 870 -58.96 -68.97 42.73
C GLY A 870 -58.35 -70.25 42.16
N LYS A 871 -59.16 -71.22 41.81
CA LYS A 871 -58.63 -72.50 41.06
C LYS A 871 -58.85 -72.31 39.59
N ALA A 872 -57.88 -72.86 38.78
CA ALA A 872 -57.92 -72.78 37.35
C ALA A 872 -58.94 -73.77 36.72
N LEU A 873 -59.40 -73.46 35.49
CA LEU A 873 -60.37 -74.32 34.76
C LEU A 873 -59.96 -75.80 34.62
N ASN A 874 -58.66 -76.04 34.57
CA ASN A 874 -58.09 -77.45 34.49
C ASN A 874 -58.38 -78.29 35.75
N THR A 875 -58.86 -77.71 36.88
CA THR A 875 -59.24 -78.37 38.09
C THR A 875 -60.66 -78.95 38.04
N LEU A 876 -61.44 -78.60 37.05
CA LEU A 876 -62.85 -79.11 36.88
C LEU A 876 -62.78 -80.61 36.55
N ASP A 877 -63.83 -81.30 36.97
CA ASP A 877 -64.03 -82.74 36.70
C ASP A 877 -64.38 -83.00 35.20
N VAL A 878 -63.90 -84.08 34.63
CA VAL A 878 -64.06 -84.45 33.18
C VAL A 878 -65.55 -84.46 32.83
N ASP A 879 -66.43 -84.90 33.73
CA ASP A 879 -67.87 -84.98 33.48
C ASP A 879 -68.51 -83.63 33.30
N ILE A 880 -68.08 -82.61 34.06
CA ILE A 880 -68.49 -81.20 33.87
C ILE A 880 -68.06 -80.65 32.54
N LEU A 881 -66.76 -80.95 32.17
CA LEU A 881 -66.23 -80.53 30.89
C LEU A 881 -66.90 -81.17 29.66
N GLU A 882 -67.27 -82.50 29.80
CA GLU A 882 -68.02 -83.22 28.77
C GLU A 882 -69.43 -82.67 28.62
N GLU A 883 -70.12 -82.47 29.74
CA GLU A 883 -71.44 -81.86 29.68
C GLU A 883 -71.52 -80.53 28.95
N ASN A 884 -70.65 -79.62 29.32
CA ASN A 884 -70.57 -78.29 28.70
C ASN A 884 -70.08 -78.36 27.23
N TYR A 885 -69.22 -79.31 26.88
CA TYR A 885 -68.78 -79.40 25.48
C TYR A 885 -69.87 -80.06 24.62
N ALA A 886 -70.61 -81.11 25.16
CA ALA A 886 -71.73 -81.67 24.47
C ALA A 886 -72.84 -80.66 24.15
N GLU A 887 -73.11 -79.75 25.09
CA GLU A 887 -74.09 -78.68 24.94
C GLU A 887 -73.73 -77.76 23.77
N GLN A 888 -72.43 -77.49 23.53
CA GLN A 888 -71.95 -76.52 22.51
C GLN A 888 -71.57 -77.17 21.16
N ALA A 889 -70.98 -78.26 21.18
CA ALA A 889 -70.43 -78.97 20.02
C ALA A 889 -71.16 -80.25 19.61
N GLY A 890 -72.09 -80.76 20.48
CA GLY A 890 -72.83 -81.97 20.28
C GLY A 890 -72.06 -83.20 20.82
N SER A 891 -72.82 -84.31 21.17
CA SER A 891 -72.28 -85.54 21.75
C SER A 891 -71.34 -86.29 20.79
N GLU A 892 -71.51 -86.09 19.47
CA GLU A 892 -70.65 -86.72 18.46
C GLU A 892 -69.20 -86.14 18.52
N ALA A 893 -69.03 -84.88 18.80
CA ALA A 893 -67.73 -84.18 18.99
C ALA A 893 -66.92 -84.79 20.14
N ILE A 894 -67.60 -85.21 21.24
CA ILE A 894 -66.95 -85.95 22.36
C ILE A 894 -66.36 -87.29 21.89
N SER A 895 -67.15 -88.01 21.09
CA SER A 895 -66.71 -89.35 20.60
C SER A 895 -65.45 -89.21 19.71
N VAL A 896 -65.41 -88.19 18.89
CA VAL A 896 -64.21 -87.86 18.01
C VAL A 896 -63.02 -87.56 18.92
N LEU A 897 -63.19 -86.64 19.90
CA LEU A 897 -62.10 -86.23 20.75
C LEU A 897 -61.50 -87.33 21.59
N LYS A 898 -62.39 -88.26 22.07
CA LYS A 898 -61.95 -89.50 22.75
C LYS A 898 -61.14 -90.38 21.82
N ALA A 899 -61.58 -90.64 20.60
CA ALA A 899 -60.84 -91.46 19.62
C ALA A 899 -59.47 -90.82 19.27
N GLU A 900 -59.34 -89.50 19.11
CA GLU A 900 -58.08 -88.79 18.80
C GLU A 900 -57.08 -88.82 19.98
N ASN A 901 -57.58 -88.80 21.22
CA ASN A 901 -56.73 -88.90 22.43
C ASN A 901 -56.60 -90.34 23.00
N SER A 902 -56.88 -91.41 22.18
CA SER A 902 -56.68 -92.78 22.53
C SER A 902 -55.42 -93.33 21.82
N PHE A 903 -54.60 -94.04 22.52
CA PHE A 903 -53.34 -94.59 22.03
C PHE A 903 -53.31 -96.15 22.09
N VAL A 904 -52.49 -96.79 21.31
CA VAL A 904 -52.24 -98.22 21.37
C VAL A 904 -51.01 -98.41 22.25
N LYS A 905 -51.13 -99.25 23.32
CA LYS A 905 -49.99 -99.58 24.17
C LYS A 905 -48.87 -100.25 23.40
N GLU A 906 -47.64 -99.75 23.57
CA GLU A 906 -46.43 -100.37 22.94
C GLU A 906 -46.30 -101.87 23.24
N GLY A 907 -46.30 -102.72 22.24
CA GLY A 907 -46.16 -104.22 22.32
C GLY A 907 -47.49 -104.98 22.19
N ALA A 908 -48.62 -104.41 21.94
CA ALA A 908 -49.90 -105.05 21.73
C ALA A 908 -50.17 -105.35 20.25
N GLY A 909 -50.73 -106.44 19.88
CA GLY A 909 -51.04 -106.87 18.48
C GLY A 909 -52.07 -105.92 17.80
N LYS A 910 -52.19 -106.09 16.42
CA LYS A 910 -52.96 -105.18 15.53
C LYS A 910 -54.46 -105.08 15.85
N ASP A 911 -55.06 -105.87 16.73
CA ASP A 911 -56.50 -105.90 17.00
C ASP A 911 -56.85 -105.50 18.46
N VAL A 912 -55.93 -104.77 19.19
CA VAL A 912 -56.24 -104.30 20.57
C VAL A 912 -56.98 -102.97 20.54
N PRO A 913 -58.05 -102.85 21.35
CA PRO A 913 -58.77 -101.52 21.44
C PRO A 913 -57.81 -100.47 21.95
N LYS A 914 -57.87 -99.28 21.34
CA LYS A 914 -57.13 -98.05 21.83
C LYS A 914 -57.57 -97.65 23.24
N GLU A 915 -56.66 -97.50 24.13
CA GLU A 915 -56.89 -97.03 25.52
C GLU A 915 -56.88 -95.47 25.57
N LEU A 916 -57.82 -94.84 26.18
CA LEU A 916 -57.91 -93.40 26.34
C LEU A 916 -56.82 -92.99 27.28
N ASP A 917 -56.05 -91.87 26.86
CA ASP A 917 -55.14 -91.14 27.77
C ASP A 917 -55.98 -90.07 28.55
N PRO A 918 -56.31 -90.30 29.84
CA PRO A 918 -57.22 -89.36 30.56
C PRO A 918 -56.66 -87.95 30.70
N ALA A 919 -55.33 -87.82 30.81
CA ALA A 919 -54.74 -86.54 31.02
C ALA A 919 -54.69 -85.70 29.72
N LYS A 920 -54.33 -86.36 28.59
CA LYS A 920 -54.41 -85.71 27.28
C LYS A 920 -55.81 -85.41 26.85
N TYR A 921 -56.73 -86.34 27.07
CA TYR A 921 -58.14 -86.10 26.78
C TYR A 921 -58.72 -84.95 27.55
N LYS A 922 -58.50 -84.90 28.88
CA LYS A 922 -58.99 -83.74 29.69
C LYS A 922 -58.45 -82.46 29.21
N SER A 923 -57.16 -82.44 28.87
CA SER A 923 -56.50 -81.20 28.32
C SER A 923 -57.10 -80.79 26.97
N ALA A 924 -57.25 -81.71 26.05
CA ALA A 924 -57.83 -81.54 24.73
C ALA A 924 -59.29 -81.12 24.78
N LEU A 925 -60.05 -81.68 25.68
CA LEU A 925 -61.47 -81.38 25.95
C LEU A 925 -61.65 -79.96 26.49
N LEU A 926 -60.82 -79.61 27.44
CA LEU A 926 -60.81 -78.19 27.96
C LEU A 926 -60.38 -77.21 26.88
N GLN A 927 -59.36 -77.51 26.10
CA GLN A 927 -58.96 -76.66 24.99
C GLN A 927 -60.07 -76.52 23.92
N SER A 928 -60.70 -77.62 23.54
CA SER A 928 -61.79 -77.59 22.59
C SER A 928 -63.01 -76.85 23.11
N LEU A 929 -63.36 -77.01 24.41
CA LEU A 929 -64.41 -76.27 25.04
C LEU A 929 -64.16 -74.75 25.12
N ILE A 930 -62.91 -74.32 25.39
CA ILE A 930 -62.50 -72.97 25.30
C ILE A 930 -62.63 -72.40 23.88
N ALA A 931 -62.17 -73.18 22.87
CA ALA A 931 -62.30 -72.85 21.47
C ALA A 931 -63.72 -72.66 20.95
N THR A 932 -64.73 -73.36 21.53
CA THR A 932 -66.13 -73.18 21.18
C THR A 932 -66.68 -71.83 21.59
N GLN A 933 -65.97 -71.06 22.46
CA GLN A 933 -66.43 -69.78 22.86
C GLN A 933 -66.21 -68.81 21.74
N ILE A 934 -67.24 -68.32 21.05
CA ILE A 934 -67.18 -67.40 19.95
C ILE A 934 -66.87 -66.01 20.54
N ILE A 935 -65.69 -65.44 20.16
CA ILE A 935 -65.32 -64.04 20.47
C ILE A 935 -65.54 -63.19 19.19
N SER A 936 -66.43 -62.27 19.23
CA SER A 936 -66.72 -61.37 18.16
C SER A 936 -65.58 -60.30 18.05
N GLU A 937 -65.42 -59.71 16.89
CA GLU A 937 -64.49 -58.56 16.68
C GLU A 937 -64.85 -57.37 17.58
N ASP A 938 -66.13 -57.16 17.82
CA ASP A 938 -66.63 -56.11 18.70
C ASP A 938 -66.14 -56.29 20.16
N GLU A 939 -66.15 -57.55 20.68
CA GLU A 939 -65.61 -57.86 22.00
C GLU A 939 -64.11 -57.53 22.08
N LEU A 940 -63.33 -57.78 21.04
CA LEU A 940 -61.92 -57.42 20.95
C LEU A 940 -61.72 -55.94 20.89
N ARG A 941 -62.58 -55.22 20.13
CA ARG A 941 -62.60 -53.81 20.07
C ARG A 941 -62.95 -53.17 21.40
N ASP A 942 -63.94 -53.69 22.11
CA ASP A 942 -64.36 -53.24 23.42
C ASP A 942 -63.23 -53.44 24.47
N LEU A 943 -62.47 -54.56 24.41
CA LEU A 943 -61.28 -54.76 25.22
C LEU A 943 -60.26 -53.70 24.96
N ALA A 944 -60.00 -53.41 23.66
CA ALA A 944 -59.06 -52.35 23.31
C ALA A 944 -59.53 -50.94 23.78
N LYS A 945 -60.82 -50.61 23.68
CA LYS A 945 -61.43 -49.40 24.28
C LYS A 945 -61.21 -49.34 25.79
N LEU A 946 -61.45 -50.47 26.48
CA LEU A 946 -61.30 -50.57 27.94
C LEU A 946 -59.82 -50.31 28.34
N ARG A 947 -58.84 -50.84 27.59
CA ARG A 947 -57.41 -50.58 27.77
C ARG A 947 -57.11 -49.09 27.59
N ALA A 948 -57.62 -48.48 26.56
CA ALA A 948 -57.42 -47.02 26.31
C ALA A 948 -58.06 -46.16 27.42
N ASN A 949 -59.25 -46.55 27.92
CA ASN A 949 -59.85 -45.84 29.01
C ASN A 949 -59.07 -46.04 30.35
N THR A 950 -58.55 -47.27 30.61
CA THR A 950 -57.67 -47.49 31.75
C THR A 950 -56.44 -46.55 31.73
N VAL A 951 -55.82 -46.41 30.57
CA VAL A 951 -54.72 -45.40 30.39
C VAL A 951 -55.18 -43.99 30.70
N ARG A 952 -56.32 -43.57 30.10
CA ARG A 952 -56.86 -42.26 30.34
C ARG A 952 -57.13 -42.02 31.86
N ASP A 953 -57.79 -42.97 32.49
CA ASP A 953 -58.18 -42.86 33.92
C ASP A 953 -56.93 -42.83 34.82
N GLN A 954 -55.92 -43.59 34.53
CA GLN A 954 -54.63 -43.59 35.24
C GLN A 954 -53.90 -42.26 35.07
N LEU A 955 -53.88 -41.71 33.84
CA LEU A 955 -53.25 -40.39 33.54
C LEU A 955 -53.98 -39.25 34.23
N VAL A 956 -55.35 -39.32 34.33
CA VAL A 956 -56.14 -38.32 34.99
C VAL A 956 -56.02 -38.42 36.50
N ASN A 957 -56.23 -39.60 37.09
CA ASN A 957 -56.31 -39.82 38.51
C ASN A 957 -54.96 -39.85 39.22
N ALA A 958 -54.02 -40.63 38.74
CA ALA A 958 -52.69 -40.76 39.31
C ALA A 958 -51.65 -39.85 38.64
N GLY A 959 -51.77 -39.56 37.36
CA GLY A 959 -50.93 -38.65 36.61
C GLY A 959 -51.31 -37.17 36.73
N GLY A 960 -52.48 -36.87 37.30
CA GLY A 960 -52.98 -35.49 37.54
C GLY A 960 -53.28 -34.67 36.27
N LEU A 961 -53.51 -35.36 35.14
CA LEU A 961 -53.77 -34.69 33.85
C LEU A 961 -55.27 -34.32 33.74
N LYS A 962 -55.59 -33.15 33.18
CA LYS A 962 -57.00 -32.80 32.95
C LYS A 962 -57.60 -33.71 31.88
N ALA A 963 -58.83 -34.25 32.12
CA ALA A 963 -59.48 -35.19 31.21
C ALA A 963 -59.65 -34.67 29.77
N ASN A 964 -59.81 -33.37 29.57
CA ASN A 964 -59.92 -32.72 28.25
C ASN A 964 -58.60 -32.67 27.45
N ARG A 965 -57.58 -33.26 27.96
CA ARG A 965 -56.26 -33.36 27.31
C ARG A 965 -55.90 -34.77 26.84
N VAL A 966 -56.77 -35.76 27.17
CA VAL A 966 -56.56 -37.15 26.75
C VAL A 966 -57.77 -37.58 25.89
N PHE A 967 -57.45 -37.92 24.66
CA PHE A 967 -58.43 -38.36 23.66
C PHE A 967 -58.26 -39.82 23.39
N VAL A 968 -59.34 -40.57 23.56
CA VAL A 968 -59.37 -42.01 23.18
C VAL A 968 -59.76 -42.10 21.71
N LEU A 969 -58.90 -42.74 20.93
CA LEU A 969 -59.11 -42.95 19.51
C LEU A 969 -59.76 -44.29 19.23
N GLU A 970 -60.33 -44.46 18.04
CA GLU A 970 -60.84 -45.73 17.55
C GLU A 970 -59.74 -46.83 17.64
N PRO A 971 -60.12 -48.02 18.19
CA PRO A 971 -59.19 -49.12 18.39
C PRO A 971 -58.52 -49.60 17.08
N SER A 972 -57.38 -50.23 17.19
CA SER A 972 -56.65 -50.86 16.10
C SER A 972 -56.10 -52.25 16.45
N ILE A 973 -55.83 -53.06 15.43
CA ILE A 973 -55.22 -54.41 15.61
C ILE A 973 -53.72 -54.21 15.86
N ASP A 974 -53.21 -54.82 16.90
CA ASP A 974 -51.75 -55.00 17.07
C ASP A 974 -51.34 -56.18 16.20
N LYS A 975 -50.42 -55.93 15.28
CA LYS A 975 -49.85 -56.92 14.32
C LYS A 975 -48.42 -57.32 14.73
N GLY A 976 -47.96 -56.87 15.90
CA GLY A 976 -46.60 -57.17 16.41
C GLY A 976 -46.51 -58.59 17.00
N ASP A 977 -45.27 -59.08 17.16
CA ASP A 977 -44.99 -60.33 17.91
C ASP A 977 -45.14 -60.08 19.41
N VAL A 978 -46.25 -60.49 19.98
CA VAL A 978 -46.64 -60.19 21.38
C VAL A 978 -46.10 -61.24 22.30
N LYS A 979 -44.88 -61.18 22.74
CA LYS A 979 -44.23 -62.10 23.67
C LYS A 979 -44.59 -61.83 25.15
N VAL A 980 -44.87 -60.57 25.48
CA VAL A 980 -45.02 -60.13 26.89
C VAL A 980 -46.34 -59.42 27.16
N GLY A 981 -46.94 -58.69 26.23
CA GLY A 981 -48.19 -57.98 26.40
C GLY A 981 -48.66 -57.26 25.13
N VAL A 982 -49.96 -56.89 25.10
CA VAL A 982 -50.59 -56.19 23.96
C VAL A 982 -50.38 -54.68 24.13
N SER A 983 -49.88 -53.99 23.12
CA SER A 983 -49.57 -52.59 23.16
C SER A 983 -50.82 -51.71 23.08
N THR A 984 -50.77 -50.57 23.72
CA THR A 984 -51.67 -49.42 23.54
C THR A 984 -50.80 -48.24 23.19
N GLN A 985 -50.93 -47.70 21.98
CA GLN A 985 -50.08 -46.67 21.42
C GLN A 985 -50.56 -45.27 21.74
N PHE A 986 -49.61 -44.37 21.87
CA PHE A 986 -49.85 -42.95 22.12
C PHE A 986 -49.38 -42.12 20.94
N THR A 987 -50.14 -41.03 20.70
CA THR A 987 -49.77 -40.00 19.77
C THR A 987 -49.87 -38.63 20.47
N LEU A 988 -48.86 -37.76 20.27
CA LEU A 988 -48.90 -36.43 20.79
C LEU A 988 -49.36 -35.47 19.69
N THR A 989 -50.29 -34.57 20.04
CA THR A 989 -50.72 -33.47 19.16
C THR A 989 -50.63 -32.14 19.91
N ALA A 990 -50.50 -31.06 19.19
CA ALA A 990 -50.52 -29.72 19.76
C ALA A 990 -51.95 -29.16 19.69
N LYS A 991 -52.33 -28.41 20.76
CA LYS A 991 -53.63 -27.73 20.89
C LYS A 991 -53.79 -26.62 19.84
#